data_3ccb6d9160b1d59d7f34a2f351370db1
#
_entry.id   3ccb6d9160b1d59d7f34a2f351370db1
#
_cell.length_a   1.000
_cell.length_b   1.000
_cell.length_c   1.000
_cell.angle_alpha   90.00
_cell.angle_beta   90.00
_cell.angle_gamma   90.00
#
_symmetry.space_group_name_H-M   'P 1'
#
loop_
_entity.id
_entity.type
_entity.pdbx_description
1 polymer ?
#
loop_
_entity_poly.entity_id
_entity_poly.type
_entity_poly.pdbx_seq_one_letter_code
_entity_poly.pdbx_strand_id
1 'polypeptide(L)'
;MSNESKCPFHQTAGGGTSNRDWWPDQLNLRILHQHSSKSSPDPDFDYAKAFKGLDFQALKRDLTALMTDSQDWWPADFGHYGPLFIRMAWHSAGTYRIGDGRGGAGSGQQRFAPLNSWPDNVSLDKARRLLWPIKQKYGNKISWADLIVLTGNVALESMGFKTFGFSGGRADVWEPDEDVYWGSEKVWLGGDTRYGKEQVKAQPPGQGDLVAEPAKHGEEQNRDLSAERNLENPLAAVQMGLIYVNPEGPEGNPDPVASGKDIRETFGRMAMNDEETVALIAGGHAFGKTHGAGPADNVGPEPEAAGLELQGLGWSNKFGTGKGGDTITSGLEVTWTSTPTQWSNEYLNNLFNFDWELTKSPAGAHQWRPKDGKGANTVPDAHDPSKKRAPSMLTSDLALRFDPIYEPIARRFKDNPDQLADAFARAWYKLIHRDMGPLARYLGPEMPNEELLWQDPLPKAGPQPSDADIAALKAKVLASGLSVGELVSAAWASASTFRGSDKRGGANGARLRLAPQKDWKANQGVDKVLTALEKIRSEGGNKISLADLIVLAGNAAVEKASGISVPFRTGRVDASQEQTDVESFAVLEPLADGFRNFSKDRYSVKAEKLLLDKAQLLTLTAPELTVLIGGLRVLGANHGGSKDGVFTDKPGVLSNDFFRNLLDMGVEWKPTSADNERFEGRDRKTGAVKWTGSRVDLVFGSHAQLRALSEVYGSSDGNDKFVRDFVAAWSKVMELDRFDLK
;
A
#
# COMPACT_ATOMS: atom_id res chain seq x y z
N MET A 1 -43.32 -14.90 11.40
CA MET A 1 -42.38 -15.96 11.86
C MET A 1 -42.27 -16.93 10.69
N SER A 2 -41.31 -16.73 9.81
CA SER A 2 -41.01 -17.64 8.72
C SER A 2 -40.21 -18.80 9.26
N ASN A 3 -40.78 -20.00 9.16
CA ASN A 3 -40.09 -21.27 9.42
C ASN A 3 -39.02 -21.42 8.31
N GLU A 4 -37.84 -20.95 8.54
CA GLU A 4 -36.68 -21.36 7.74
C GLU A 4 -36.42 -22.84 8.09
N SER A 5 -36.72 -23.73 7.15
CA SER A 5 -36.37 -25.15 7.22
C SER A 5 -34.84 -25.20 7.35
N LYS A 6 -34.36 -25.64 8.53
CA LYS A 6 -32.94 -25.94 8.75
C LYS A 6 -32.59 -27.13 7.84
N CYS A 7 -32.11 -26.82 6.65
CA CYS A 7 -31.56 -27.82 5.74
C CYS A 7 -30.34 -28.47 6.45
N PRO A 8 -30.32 -29.80 6.63
CA PRO A 8 -29.21 -30.50 7.29
C PRO A 8 -27.89 -30.37 6.55
N PHE A 9 -27.89 -29.82 5.32
CA PHE A 9 -26.72 -29.61 4.48
C PHE A 9 -26.17 -28.17 4.52
N HIS A 10 -26.71 -27.27 5.35
CA HIS A 10 -26.11 -25.96 5.60
C HIS A 10 -24.82 -26.02 6.44
N GLN A 11 -24.45 -27.19 6.92
CA GLN A 11 -23.16 -27.46 7.56
C GLN A 11 -22.26 -28.28 6.62
N THR A 12 -21.98 -27.76 5.44
CA THR A 12 -20.96 -28.33 4.57
C THR A 12 -19.57 -28.06 5.15
N ALA A 13 -18.61 -28.91 4.82
CA ALA A 13 -17.21 -28.67 5.12
C ALA A 13 -16.82 -27.27 4.61
N GLY A 14 -16.62 -26.31 5.52
CA GLY A 14 -16.40 -24.89 5.22
C GLY A 14 -17.53 -23.95 5.68
N GLY A 15 -18.73 -24.46 6.05
CA GLY A 15 -19.84 -23.66 6.58
C GLY A 15 -20.02 -23.71 8.09
N GLY A 16 -19.09 -24.32 8.85
CA GLY A 16 -19.08 -24.33 10.31
C GLY A 16 -18.35 -23.12 10.91
N THR A 17 -18.41 -22.98 12.22
CA THR A 17 -17.62 -21.98 12.95
C THR A 17 -16.12 -22.22 12.77
N SER A 18 -15.39 -21.17 12.43
CA SER A 18 -13.93 -21.15 12.38
C SER A 18 -13.33 -20.74 13.72
N ASN A 19 -12.03 -20.91 13.90
CA ASN A 19 -11.34 -20.38 15.09
C ASN A 19 -11.55 -18.88 15.27
N ARG A 20 -11.72 -18.12 14.19
CA ARG A 20 -11.96 -16.68 14.22
C ARG A 20 -13.35 -16.35 14.81
N ASP A 21 -14.32 -17.20 14.61
CA ASP A 21 -15.66 -17.01 15.19
C ASP A 21 -15.67 -17.25 16.71
N TRP A 22 -14.77 -18.14 17.19
CA TRP A 22 -14.58 -18.40 18.61
C TRP A 22 -13.70 -17.35 19.30
N TRP A 23 -12.61 -16.93 18.64
CA TRP A 23 -11.63 -15.98 19.16
C TRP A 23 -11.32 -14.90 18.11
N PRO A 24 -12.22 -13.92 17.94
CA PRO A 24 -12.06 -12.88 16.91
C PRO A 24 -10.81 -12.01 17.12
N ASP A 25 -10.40 -11.81 18.38
CA ASP A 25 -9.21 -11.02 18.74
C ASP A 25 -7.90 -11.81 18.78
N GLN A 26 -7.92 -13.10 18.40
CA GLN A 26 -6.69 -13.86 18.30
C GLN A 26 -5.74 -13.26 17.26
N LEU A 27 -4.44 -13.17 17.60
CA LEU A 27 -3.41 -12.72 16.68
C LEU A 27 -3.41 -13.55 15.39
N ASN A 28 -3.63 -12.89 14.24
CA ASN A 28 -3.80 -13.55 12.94
C ASN A 28 -2.47 -13.75 12.22
N LEU A 29 -1.79 -14.85 12.45
CA LEU A 29 -0.52 -15.17 11.76
C LEU A 29 -0.69 -15.55 10.29
N ARG A 30 -1.92 -15.69 9.78
CA ARG A 30 -2.16 -16.09 8.37
C ARG A 30 -1.59 -15.09 7.38
N ILE A 31 -1.56 -13.81 7.73
CA ILE A 31 -0.98 -12.76 6.88
C ILE A 31 0.52 -12.98 6.58
N LEU A 32 1.24 -13.74 7.39
CA LEU A 32 2.65 -14.11 7.13
C LEU A 32 2.81 -15.27 6.13
N HIS A 33 1.71 -15.85 5.66
CA HIS A 33 1.71 -17.01 4.77
C HIS A 33 1.00 -16.75 3.44
N GLN A 34 0.45 -15.54 3.25
CA GLN A 34 -0.21 -15.20 1.99
C GLN A 34 0.81 -15.12 0.85
N HIS A 35 0.34 -15.33 -0.39
CA HIS A 35 1.14 -15.36 -1.60
C HIS A 35 2.30 -16.37 -1.54
N SER A 36 2.08 -17.48 -0.84
CA SER A 36 3.08 -18.55 -0.76
C SER A 36 3.25 -19.25 -2.12
N SER A 37 4.37 -19.96 -2.30
CA SER A 37 4.58 -20.78 -3.50
C SER A 37 3.49 -21.84 -3.72
N LYS A 38 2.75 -22.20 -2.67
CA LYS A 38 1.65 -23.17 -2.77
C LYS A 38 0.39 -22.60 -3.40
N SER A 39 0.16 -21.27 -3.32
CA SER A 39 -0.96 -20.60 -3.97
C SER A 39 -0.64 -20.19 -5.41
N SER A 40 0.61 -20.26 -5.84
CA SER A 40 1.03 -19.95 -7.21
C SER A 40 0.84 -21.17 -8.13
N PRO A 41 0.24 -20.99 -9.33
CA PRO A 41 0.17 -22.06 -10.34
C PRO A 41 1.54 -22.39 -10.95
N ASP A 42 2.52 -21.49 -10.84
CA ASP A 42 3.91 -21.67 -11.27
C ASP A 42 4.86 -20.97 -10.28
N PRO A 43 5.34 -21.69 -9.24
CA PRO A 43 6.14 -21.10 -8.18
C PRO A 43 7.51 -20.58 -8.64
N ASP A 44 8.04 -21.15 -9.75
CA ASP A 44 9.36 -20.82 -10.30
C ASP A 44 9.28 -19.81 -11.47
N PHE A 45 8.11 -19.23 -11.71
CA PHE A 45 7.88 -18.32 -12.82
C PHE A 45 8.60 -16.99 -12.63
N ASP A 46 9.49 -16.67 -13.59
CA ASP A 46 10.20 -15.39 -13.67
C ASP A 46 9.48 -14.44 -14.64
N TYR A 47 8.68 -13.55 -14.08
CA TYR A 47 7.93 -12.59 -14.88
C TYR A 47 8.84 -11.61 -15.64
N ALA A 48 9.93 -11.16 -15.05
CA ALA A 48 10.87 -10.26 -15.74
C ALA A 48 11.48 -10.89 -16.99
N LYS A 49 11.77 -12.19 -16.91
CA LYS A 49 12.23 -12.97 -18.08
C LYS A 49 11.12 -13.15 -19.12
N ALA A 50 9.91 -13.45 -18.68
CA ALA A 50 8.77 -13.62 -19.60
C ALA A 50 8.44 -12.30 -20.32
N PHE A 51 8.44 -11.18 -19.61
CA PHE A 51 8.18 -9.85 -20.16
C PHE A 51 9.20 -9.44 -21.24
N LYS A 52 10.46 -9.82 -21.11
CA LYS A 52 11.49 -9.57 -22.15
C LYS A 52 11.17 -10.22 -23.49
N GLY A 53 10.34 -11.28 -23.50
CA GLY A 53 9.84 -11.94 -24.71
C GLY A 53 8.57 -11.35 -25.30
N LEU A 54 8.08 -10.24 -24.75
CA LEU A 54 6.86 -9.56 -25.21
C LEU A 54 7.15 -8.68 -26.44
N ASP A 55 6.35 -8.85 -27.51
CA ASP A 55 6.27 -7.83 -28.56
C ASP A 55 5.40 -6.66 -28.05
N PHE A 56 6.04 -5.72 -27.38
CA PHE A 56 5.40 -4.59 -26.73
C PHE A 56 4.65 -3.69 -27.73
N GLN A 57 5.21 -3.49 -28.92
CA GLN A 57 4.57 -2.67 -29.94
C GLN A 57 3.34 -3.37 -30.57
N ALA A 58 3.39 -4.68 -30.74
CA ALA A 58 2.21 -5.44 -31.17
C ALA A 58 1.09 -5.37 -30.12
N LEU A 59 1.43 -5.51 -28.83
CA LEU A 59 0.46 -5.35 -27.76
C LEU A 59 -0.18 -3.95 -27.76
N LYS A 60 0.59 -2.89 -27.92
CA LYS A 60 0.03 -1.52 -27.99
C LYS A 60 -0.89 -1.34 -29.21
N ARG A 61 -0.55 -1.91 -30.37
CA ARG A 61 -1.44 -1.88 -31.55
C ARG A 61 -2.76 -2.58 -31.29
N ASP A 62 -2.73 -3.76 -30.65
CA ASP A 62 -3.95 -4.51 -30.32
C ASP A 62 -4.81 -3.76 -29.30
N LEU A 63 -4.20 -3.16 -28.29
CA LEU A 63 -4.89 -2.31 -27.30
C LEU A 63 -5.52 -1.08 -27.98
N THR A 64 -4.78 -0.41 -28.89
CA THR A 64 -5.30 0.74 -29.63
C THR A 64 -6.50 0.35 -30.50
N ALA A 65 -6.44 -0.81 -31.16
CA ALA A 65 -7.57 -1.32 -31.96
C ALA A 65 -8.81 -1.61 -31.07
N LEU A 66 -8.60 -2.16 -29.88
CA LEU A 66 -9.68 -2.43 -28.92
C LEU A 66 -10.42 -1.15 -28.50
N MET A 67 -9.76 0.00 -28.46
CA MET A 67 -10.39 1.25 -27.99
C MET A 67 -11.65 1.62 -28.75
N THR A 68 -11.71 1.31 -30.04
CA THR A 68 -12.84 1.65 -30.93
C THR A 68 -13.64 0.42 -31.40
N ASP A 69 -13.28 -0.79 -30.95
CA ASP A 69 -13.99 -2.02 -31.26
C ASP A 69 -15.17 -2.23 -30.29
N SER A 70 -16.20 -1.40 -30.46
CA SER A 70 -17.38 -1.40 -29.59
C SER A 70 -18.17 -2.70 -29.67
N GLN A 71 -18.37 -3.35 -28.52
CA GLN A 71 -19.07 -4.63 -28.42
C GLN A 71 -20.57 -4.45 -28.10
N ASP A 72 -21.44 -5.16 -28.78
CA ASP A 72 -22.89 -5.09 -28.55
C ASP A 72 -23.29 -5.45 -27.12
N TRP A 73 -22.55 -6.33 -26.46
CA TRP A 73 -22.86 -6.73 -25.10
C TRP A 73 -22.48 -5.65 -24.06
N TRP A 74 -21.55 -4.74 -24.39
CA TRP A 74 -21.15 -3.57 -23.60
C TRP A 74 -20.68 -2.44 -24.52
N PRO A 75 -21.61 -1.63 -25.08
CA PRO A 75 -21.28 -0.59 -26.04
C PRO A 75 -20.40 0.51 -25.45
N ALA A 76 -19.41 0.97 -26.22
CA ALA A 76 -18.51 2.03 -25.84
C ALA A 76 -19.21 3.40 -25.85
N ASP A 77 -19.04 4.20 -24.77
CA ASP A 77 -19.49 5.59 -24.75
C ASP A 77 -18.74 6.38 -25.83
N PHE A 78 -19.46 7.20 -26.56
CA PHE A 78 -18.92 7.99 -27.67
C PHE A 78 -18.13 7.16 -28.70
N GLY A 79 -18.38 5.84 -28.77
CA GLY A 79 -17.67 4.90 -29.64
C GLY A 79 -16.23 4.59 -29.25
N HIS A 80 -15.82 4.89 -28.01
CA HIS A 80 -14.44 4.73 -27.57
C HIS A 80 -14.34 4.25 -26.11
N TYR A 81 -13.69 3.10 -25.87
CA TYR A 81 -13.52 2.55 -24.52
C TYR A 81 -12.45 3.26 -23.67
N GLY A 82 -11.69 4.17 -24.23
CA GLY A 82 -10.58 4.84 -23.54
C GLY A 82 -10.94 5.37 -22.17
N PRO A 83 -12.03 6.16 -21.98
CA PRO A 83 -12.43 6.64 -20.67
C PRO A 83 -12.69 5.53 -19.64
N LEU A 84 -13.32 4.43 -20.06
CA LEU A 84 -13.56 3.26 -19.22
C LEU A 84 -12.23 2.61 -18.77
N PHE A 85 -11.25 2.51 -19.67
CA PHE A 85 -9.95 1.92 -19.38
C PHE A 85 -9.05 2.85 -18.55
N ILE A 86 -9.13 4.17 -18.74
CA ILE A 86 -8.48 5.13 -17.82
C ILE A 86 -9.02 4.94 -16.41
N ARG A 87 -10.33 4.87 -16.25
CA ARG A 87 -10.97 4.63 -14.95
C ARG A 87 -10.52 3.29 -14.34
N MET A 88 -10.42 2.22 -15.12
CA MET A 88 -9.94 0.92 -14.66
C MET A 88 -8.50 0.99 -14.14
N ALA A 89 -7.60 1.64 -14.86
CA ALA A 89 -6.21 1.81 -14.46
C ALA A 89 -6.09 2.70 -13.20
N TRP A 90 -6.84 3.80 -13.15
CA TRP A 90 -6.93 4.66 -11.97
C TRP A 90 -7.39 3.88 -10.74
N HIS A 91 -8.49 3.14 -10.84
CA HIS A 91 -9.08 2.38 -9.74
C HIS A 91 -8.21 1.18 -9.31
N SER A 92 -7.32 0.70 -10.18
CA SER A 92 -6.30 -0.27 -9.80
C SER A 92 -5.18 0.38 -8.99
N ALA A 93 -4.68 1.54 -9.42
CA ALA A 93 -3.55 2.24 -8.81
C ALA A 93 -3.95 3.08 -7.58
N GLY A 94 -5.13 3.68 -7.58
CA GLY A 94 -5.60 4.63 -6.56
C GLY A 94 -5.90 4.02 -5.19
N THR A 95 -5.82 2.71 -5.05
CA THR A 95 -5.90 2.01 -3.77
C THR A 95 -4.60 2.10 -2.95
N TYR A 96 -3.51 2.61 -3.54
CA TYR A 96 -2.22 2.76 -2.86
C TYR A 96 -2.31 3.68 -1.64
N ARG A 97 -1.65 3.28 -0.55
CA ARG A 97 -1.53 4.05 0.70
C ARG A 97 -0.06 4.32 1.00
N ILE A 98 0.33 5.59 1.02
CA ILE A 98 1.74 5.95 1.30
C ILE A 98 2.16 5.57 2.73
N GLY A 99 1.22 5.56 3.68
CA GLY A 99 1.50 5.29 5.09
C GLY A 99 2.09 3.91 5.35
N ASP A 100 1.60 2.87 4.67
CA ASP A 100 2.07 1.49 4.81
C ASP A 100 2.49 0.84 3.48
N GLY A 101 2.36 1.56 2.36
CA GLY A 101 2.72 1.09 1.03
C GLY A 101 1.79 0.01 0.45
N ARG A 102 0.71 -0.34 1.14
CA ARG A 102 -0.26 -1.34 0.68
C ARG A 102 -1.23 -0.78 -0.34
N GLY A 103 -1.96 -1.65 -1.01
CA GLY A 103 -2.82 -1.30 -2.14
C GLY A 103 -2.01 -1.10 -3.41
N GLY A 104 -2.59 -0.36 -4.37
CA GLY A 104 -1.94 -0.05 -5.65
C GLY A 104 -2.12 -1.11 -6.73
N ALA A 105 -1.45 -0.89 -7.85
CA ALA A 105 -1.57 -1.70 -9.06
C ALA A 105 -0.61 -2.91 -9.09
N GLY A 106 0.29 -3.02 -8.10
CA GLY A 106 1.50 -3.84 -8.14
C GLY A 106 1.31 -5.35 -8.32
N SER A 107 0.11 -5.88 -8.06
CA SER A 107 -0.16 -7.33 -8.08
C SER A 107 -1.48 -7.73 -8.75
N GLY A 108 -2.21 -6.76 -9.34
CA GLY A 108 -3.46 -7.02 -10.03
C GLY A 108 -4.63 -7.34 -9.11
N GLN A 109 -4.67 -6.77 -7.92
CA GLN A 109 -5.67 -7.03 -6.87
C GLN A 109 -7.10 -6.67 -7.28
N GLN A 110 -7.31 -5.78 -8.25
CA GLN A 110 -8.66 -5.46 -8.75
C GLN A 110 -9.43 -6.68 -9.29
N ARG A 111 -8.76 -7.80 -9.53
CA ARG A 111 -9.39 -9.07 -9.94
C ARG A 111 -10.09 -9.81 -8.80
N PHE A 112 -9.76 -9.50 -7.56
CA PHE A 112 -10.16 -10.25 -6.36
C PHE A 112 -11.10 -9.46 -5.46
N ALA A 113 -11.87 -10.18 -4.67
CA ALA A 113 -12.62 -9.58 -3.58
C ALA A 113 -11.64 -8.93 -2.55
N PRO A 114 -12.03 -7.82 -1.90
CA PRO A 114 -13.31 -7.12 -2.07
C PRO A 114 -13.30 -6.14 -3.25
N LEU A 115 -12.14 -5.84 -3.84
CA LEU A 115 -11.97 -4.77 -4.82
C LEU A 115 -12.80 -4.98 -6.10
N ASN A 116 -12.92 -6.20 -6.58
CA ASN A 116 -13.73 -6.53 -7.77
C ASN A 116 -15.22 -6.27 -7.57
N SER A 117 -15.67 -6.12 -6.33
CA SER A 117 -17.08 -5.99 -5.94
C SER A 117 -17.42 -4.70 -5.20
N TRP A 118 -16.44 -3.79 -5.05
CA TRP A 118 -16.74 -2.48 -4.49
C TRP A 118 -17.68 -1.66 -5.39
N PRO A 119 -18.64 -0.90 -4.83
CA PRO A 119 -19.46 0.03 -5.58
C PRO A 119 -18.66 1.04 -6.41
N ASP A 120 -17.49 1.47 -5.91
CA ASP A 120 -16.57 2.34 -6.66
C ASP A 120 -16.09 1.71 -7.96
N ASN A 121 -16.08 0.39 -8.04
CA ASN A 121 -15.61 -0.39 -9.18
C ASN A 121 -16.75 -0.91 -10.09
N VAL A 122 -17.96 -0.38 -9.95
CA VAL A 122 -19.11 -0.74 -10.80
C VAL A 122 -18.71 -0.72 -12.27
N SER A 123 -19.04 -1.80 -12.98
CA SER A 123 -18.76 -2.02 -14.41
C SER A 123 -17.30 -2.19 -14.82
N LEU A 124 -16.33 -2.19 -13.89
CA LEU A 124 -14.93 -2.50 -14.22
C LEU A 124 -14.68 -4.00 -14.45
N ASP A 125 -15.57 -4.87 -14.01
CA ASP A 125 -15.63 -6.27 -14.42
C ASP A 125 -15.79 -6.41 -15.95
N LYS A 126 -16.59 -5.54 -16.58
CA LYS A 126 -16.73 -5.47 -18.04
C LYS A 126 -15.44 -5.00 -18.71
N ALA A 127 -14.79 -3.99 -18.15
CA ALA A 127 -13.49 -3.51 -18.65
C ALA A 127 -12.44 -4.66 -18.66
N ARG A 128 -12.32 -5.40 -17.57
CA ARG A 128 -11.42 -6.57 -17.52
C ARG A 128 -11.84 -7.67 -18.51
N ARG A 129 -13.14 -7.90 -18.69
CA ARG A 129 -13.63 -8.89 -19.66
C ARG A 129 -13.31 -8.49 -21.10
N LEU A 130 -13.39 -7.20 -21.44
CA LEU A 130 -12.98 -6.68 -22.75
C LEU A 130 -11.50 -6.91 -23.04
N LEU A 131 -10.64 -6.93 -22.02
CA LEU A 131 -9.21 -7.20 -22.15
C LEU A 131 -8.86 -8.68 -22.31
N TRP A 132 -9.78 -9.60 -22.00
CA TRP A 132 -9.47 -11.04 -21.99
C TRP A 132 -8.91 -11.56 -23.31
N PRO A 133 -9.43 -11.21 -24.51
CA PRO A 133 -8.84 -11.67 -25.78
C PRO A 133 -7.37 -11.26 -25.94
N ILE A 134 -6.98 -10.07 -25.48
CA ILE A 134 -5.61 -9.59 -25.50
C ILE A 134 -4.76 -10.38 -24.48
N LYS A 135 -5.22 -10.50 -23.25
CA LYS A 135 -4.55 -11.31 -22.23
C LYS A 135 -4.34 -12.74 -22.70
N GLN A 136 -5.35 -13.34 -23.33
CA GLN A 136 -5.26 -14.69 -23.91
C GLN A 136 -4.20 -14.78 -25.00
N LYS A 137 -4.11 -13.79 -25.88
CA LYS A 137 -3.13 -13.74 -26.99
C LYS A 137 -1.69 -13.66 -26.49
N TYR A 138 -1.43 -12.80 -25.49
CA TYR A 138 -0.07 -12.55 -24.99
C TYR A 138 0.32 -13.45 -23.81
N GLY A 139 -0.63 -14.12 -23.17
CA GLY A 139 -0.42 -15.09 -22.12
C GLY A 139 0.34 -14.54 -20.93
N ASN A 140 1.32 -15.29 -20.47
CA ASN A 140 2.14 -14.95 -19.29
C ASN A 140 3.26 -13.92 -19.57
N LYS A 141 3.43 -13.48 -20.82
CA LYS A 141 4.38 -12.41 -21.16
C LYS A 141 3.94 -11.03 -20.67
N ILE A 142 2.66 -10.86 -20.38
CA ILE A 142 2.10 -9.67 -19.74
C ILE A 142 1.22 -10.10 -18.55
N SER A 143 1.51 -9.60 -17.35
CA SER A 143 0.66 -9.79 -16.18
C SER A 143 -0.66 -9.05 -16.34
N TRP A 144 -1.68 -9.42 -15.57
CA TRP A 144 -2.90 -8.60 -15.46
C TRP A 144 -2.60 -7.22 -14.85
N ALA A 145 -1.70 -7.19 -13.87
CA ALA A 145 -1.28 -5.94 -13.22
C ALA A 145 -0.74 -4.94 -14.25
N ASP A 146 0.25 -5.35 -15.06
CA ASP A 146 0.82 -4.51 -16.09
C ASP A 146 -0.16 -4.22 -17.24
N LEU A 147 -0.98 -5.18 -17.64
CA LEU A 147 -1.95 -5.02 -18.73
C LEU A 147 -3.02 -3.96 -18.38
N ILE A 148 -3.57 -3.99 -17.17
CA ILE A 148 -4.57 -3.02 -16.69
C ILE A 148 -4.00 -1.60 -16.77
N VAL A 149 -2.77 -1.40 -16.26
CA VAL A 149 -2.13 -0.09 -16.22
C VAL A 149 -1.72 0.38 -17.62
N LEU A 150 -1.11 -0.50 -18.42
CA LEU A 150 -0.73 -0.18 -19.80
C LEU A 150 -1.95 0.21 -20.65
N THR A 151 -3.08 -0.46 -20.43
CA THR A 151 -4.33 -0.14 -21.14
C THR A 151 -4.78 1.30 -20.86
N GLY A 152 -4.63 1.79 -19.62
CA GLY A 152 -4.88 3.19 -19.28
C GLY A 152 -3.98 4.16 -20.04
N ASN A 153 -2.67 3.84 -20.15
CA ASN A 153 -1.73 4.64 -20.93
C ASN A 153 -2.11 4.67 -22.44
N VAL A 154 -2.34 3.51 -23.02
CA VAL A 154 -2.75 3.41 -24.44
C VAL A 154 -4.07 4.14 -24.69
N ALA A 155 -4.99 4.11 -23.72
CA ALA A 155 -6.24 4.86 -23.81
C ALA A 155 -5.99 6.37 -23.90
N LEU A 156 -5.14 6.94 -23.03
CA LEU A 156 -4.76 8.34 -23.05
C LEU A 156 -4.10 8.71 -24.40
N GLU A 157 -3.15 7.89 -24.85
CA GLU A 157 -2.42 8.12 -26.11
C GLU A 157 -3.34 8.06 -27.34
N SER A 158 -4.28 7.11 -27.37
CA SER A 158 -5.26 6.97 -28.46
C SER A 158 -6.23 8.14 -28.56
N MET A 159 -6.39 8.90 -27.48
CA MET A 159 -7.20 10.13 -27.42
C MET A 159 -6.37 11.40 -27.54
N GLY A 160 -5.10 11.29 -27.96
CA GLY A 160 -4.23 12.42 -28.28
C GLY A 160 -3.42 12.99 -27.13
N PHE A 161 -3.40 12.34 -25.96
CA PHE A 161 -2.56 12.75 -24.84
C PHE A 161 -1.20 12.07 -24.90
N LYS A 162 -0.13 12.84 -24.70
CA LYS A 162 1.24 12.31 -24.62
C LYS A 162 1.54 11.92 -23.16
N THR A 163 1.60 10.63 -22.86
CA THR A 163 1.99 10.13 -21.53
C THR A 163 3.47 10.39 -21.23
N PHE A 164 3.85 10.41 -19.96
CA PHE A 164 5.25 10.55 -19.54
C PHE A 164 6.07 9.29 -19.83
N GLY A 165 5.41 8.13 -19.85
CA GLY A 165 6.00 6.83 -20.16
C GLY A 165 5.25 5.69 -19.49
N PHE A 166 5.81 4.49 -19.64
CA PHE A 166 5.30 3.27 -19.01
C PHE A 166 6.44 2.32 -18.68
N SER A 167 6.36 1.68 -17.54
CA SER A 167 7.23 0.58 -17.18
C SER A 167 6.42 -0.60 -16.66
N GLY A 168 6.72 -1.79 -17.16
CA GLY A 168 6.25 -3.06 -16.63
C GLY A 168 7.10 -3.54 -15.45
N GLY A 169 6.77 -4.71 -14.94
CA GLY A 169 7.50 -5.36 -13.84
C GLY A 169 6.60 -5.73 -12.64
N ARG A 170 5.29 -5.53 -12.76
CA ARG A 170 4.28 -5.93 -11.77
C ARG A 170 3.92 -7.40 -12.02
N ALA A 171 4.39 -8.29 -11.16
CA ALA A 171 4.00 -9.70 -11.23
C ALA A 171 2.60 -9.91 -10.63
N ASP A 172 1.81 -10.77 -11.24
CA ASP A 172 0.51 -11.17 -10.70
C ASP A 172 0.64 -12.01 -9.43
N VAL A 173 -0.33 -11.86 -8.53
CA VAL A 173 -0.62 -12.82 -7.45
C VAL A 173 -1.92 -13.57 -7.75
N TRP A 174 -2.19 -14.64 -6.99
CA TRP A 174 -3.27 -15.59 -7.28
C TRP A 174 -4.30 -15.68 -6.15
N GLU A 175 -4.19 -14.81 -5.17
CA GLU A 175 -5.10 -14.69 -4.05
C GLU A 175 -5.18 -13.22 -3.58
N PRO A 176 -6.26 -12.80 -2.90
CA PRO A 176 -6.39 -11.45 -2.38
C PRO A 176 -5.38 -11.17 -1.26
N ASP A 177 -5.03 -9.89 -1.10
CA ASP A 177 -4.25 -9.42 0.04
C ASP A 177 -5.12 -9.45 1.32
N GLU A 178 -4.73 -10.25 2.31
CA GLU A 178 -5.44 -10.36 3.59
C GLU A 178 -4.92 -9.39 4.67
N ASP A 179 -3.80 -8.75 4.45
CA ASP A 179 -3.18 -7.79 5.37
C ASP A 179 -3.67 -6.35 5.17
N VAL A 180 -4.45 -6.09 4.13
CA VAL A 180 -4.98 -4.77 3.84
C VAL A 180 -6.33 -4.59 4.50
N TYR A 181 -6.45 -3.58 5.37
CA TYR A 181 -7.71 -3.14 5.91
C TYR A 181 -8.39 -2.16 4.95
N TRP A 182 -9.60 -2.51 4.50
CA TRP A 182 -10.34 -1.74 3.51
C TRP A 182 -11.48 -0.91 4.09
N GLY A 183 -11.66 -0.91 5.40
CA GLY A 183 -12.76 -0.24 6.08
C GLY A 183 -14.03 -1.09 6.18
N SER A 184 -15.07 -0.48 6.74
CA SER A 184 -16.32 -1.16 7.09
C SER A 184 -17.51 -0.82 6.19
N GLU A 185 -17.43 0.23 5.37
CA GLU A 185 -18.52 0.61 4.49
C GLU A 185 -18.72 -0.44 3.39
N LYS A 186 -19.99 -0.81 3.21
CA LYS A 186 -20.43 -1.76 2.20
C LYS A 186 -21.38 -1.18 1.18
N VAL A 187 -21.78 0.09 1.35
CA VAL A 187 -22.79 0.76 0.54
C VAL A 187 -22.19 2.02 -0.08
N TRP A 188 -22.33 2.13 -1.41
CA TRP A 188 -21.96 3.33 -2.15
C TRP A 188 -22.82 4.52 -1.70
N LEU A 189 -22.19 5.67 -1.50
CA LEU A 189 -22.86 6.89 -1.03
C LEU A 189 -23.64 6.72 0.29
N GLY A 190 -23.36 5.66 1.03
CA GLY A 190 -23.88 5.47 2.38
C GLY A 190 -23.35 6.52 3.36
N GLY A 191 -23.91 6.55 4.59
CA GLY A 191 -23.45 7.43 5.64
C GLY A 191 -21.92 7.33 5.83
N ASP A 192 -21.28 8.48 5.88
CA ASP A 192 -19.82 8.56 5.92
C ASP A 192 -19.30 8.27 7.34
N THR A 193 -19.12 7.00 7.67
CA THR A 193 -18.65 6.55 9.00
C THR A 193 -17.19 6.91 9.28
N ARG A 194 -16.47 7.44 8.28
CA ARG A 194 -15.09 7.93 8.39
C ARG A 194 -14.93 9.10 9.35
N TYR A 195 -16.00 9.85 9.61
CA TYR A 195 -15.98 11.07 10.41
C TYR A 195 -16.46 10.78 11.84
N GLY A 196 -15.60 10.29 12.71
CA GLY A 196 -15.91 10.05 14.11
C GLY A 196 -15.18 10.99 15.06
N LYS A 197 -15.88 11.62 16.01
CA LYS A 197 -15.27 12.57 16.97
C LYS A 197 -14.28 11.94 17.96
N GLU A 198 -14.33 10.64 18.24
CA GLU A 198 -13.60 10.02 19.34
C GLU A 198 -12.53 9.01 18.91
N GLN A 199 -12.59 8.44 17.72
CA GLN A 199 -11.69 7.35 17.29
C GLN A 199 -10.33 7.84 16.79
N VAL A 200 -10.22 9.07 16.32
CA VAL A 200 -9.02 9.59 15.65
C VAL A 200 -7.89 9.97 16.62
N LYS A 201 -8.18 10.24 17.89
CA LYS A 201 -7.13 10.63 18.86
C LYS A 201 -6.21 9.50 19.30
N ALA A 202 -6.52 8.26 18.96
CA ALA A 202 -5.84 7.07 19.48
C ALA A 202 -5.06 6.27 18.43
N GLN A 203 -5.13 6.60 17.13
CA GLN A 203 -4.50 5.80 16.07
C GLN A 203 -3.25 6.47 15.49
N PRO A 204 -2.20 5.69 15.23
CA PRO A 204 -1.01 6.19 14.58
C PRO A 204 -1.23 6.47 13.08
N PRO A 205 -0.65 7.55 12.52
CA PRO A 205 -0.70 7.82 11.09
C PRO A 205 -0.17 6.64 10.27
N GLY A 206 -0.92 6.23 9.24
CA GLY A 206 -0.46 5.25 8.27
C GLY A 206 -0.63 3.78 8.62
N GLN A 207 -1.23 3.46 9.75
CA GLN A 207 -1.59 2.07 10.04
C GLN A 207 -3.09 1.83 9.90
N GLY A 208 -3.43 0.79 9.15
CA GLY A 208 -4.78 0.26 9.07
C GLY A 208 -5.30 -0.12 10.44
N ASP A 209 -6.58 0.05 10.61
CA ASP A 209 -7.26 -0.38 11.81
C ASP A 209 -7.25 -1.91 11.90
N LEU A 210 -6.13 -2.45 12.35
CA LEU A 210 -6.02 -3.89 12.60
C LEU A 210 -6.99 -4.33 13.71
N VAL A 211 -7.69 -3.38 14.36
CA VAL A 211 -8.52 -3.65 15.55
C VAL A 211 -9.65 -2.65 15.78
N ALA A 212 -10.13 -1.88 14.85
CA ALA A 212 -11.35 -1.13 15.12
C ALA A 212 -12.50 -2.12 15.28
N GLU A 213 -13.14 -2.13 16.45
CA GLU A 213 -14.49 -2.68 16.55
C GLU A 213 -15.37 -1.91 15.56
N PRO A 214 -16.18 -2.59 14.74
CA PRO A 214 -17.07 -1.90 13.84
C PRO A 214 -17.95 -0.96 14.67
N ALA A 215 -18.00 0.30 14.30
CA ALA A 215 -18.92 1.25 14.87
C ALA A 215 -20.32 0.60 14.86
N LYS A 216 -20.99 0.57 16.00
CA LYS A 216 -22.32 -0.04 16.09
C LYS A 216 -23.23 0.62 15.08
N HIS A 217 -23.61 -0.12 14.05
CA HIS A 217 -24.60 0.32 13.10
C HIS A 217 -25.88 0.74 13.83
N GLY A 218 -26.32 1.98 13.67
CA GLY A 218 -27.67 2.40 14.06
C GLY A 218 -27.81 3.64 14.92
N GLU A 219 -26.74 4.32 15.35
CA GLU A 219 -26.89 5.62 15.97
C GLU A 219 -26.74 6.70 14.87
N GLU A 220 -27.86 7.32 14.49
CA GLU A 220 -27.87 8.61 13.81
C GLU A 220 -27.17 9.64 14.71
N GLN A 221 -25.87 9.79 14.53
CA GLN A 221 -25.13 10.85 15.22
C GLN A 221 -25.42 12.14 14.50
N ASN A 222 -26.02 13.06 15.21
CA ASN A 222 -26.15 14.46 14.84
C ASN A 222 -24.73 15.05 14.70
N ARG A 223 -24.16 15.00 13.50
CA ARG A 223 -22.79 15.45 13.22
C ARG A 223 -22.80 16.96 13.01
N ASP A 224 -22.05 17.65 13.83
CA ASP A 224 -21.76 19.07 13.62
C ASP A 224 -20.77 19.20 12.46
N LEU A 225 -21.30 19.47 11.27
CA LEU A 225 -20.52 19.66 10.04
C LEU A 225 -19.63 20.91 10.07
N SER A 226 -19.80 21.79 11.07
CA SER A 226 -18.96 22.99 11.25
C SER A 226 -17.67 22.70 12.02
N ALA A 227 -17.57 21.55 12.69
CA ALA A 227 -16.35 21.16 13.41
C ALA A 227 -15.25 20.71 12.43
N GLU A 228 -14.00 20.92 12.82
CA GLU A 228 -12.85 20.39 12.07
C GLU A 228 -12.97 18.88 11.92
N ARG A 229 -12.97 18.40 10.67
CA ARG A 229 -13.18 16.99 10.36
C ARG A 229 -11.90 16.23 10.55
N ASN A 230 -11.93 15.24 11.43
CA ASN A 230 -10.88 14.27 11.59
C ASN A 230 -11.28 12.99 10.84
N LEU A 231 -10.60 12.69 9.75
CA LEU A 231 -10.84 11.51 8.96
C LEU A 231 -10.23 10.28 9.65
N GLU A 232 -10.91 9.13 9.55
CA GLU A 232 -10.41 7.86 10.07
C GLU A 232 -9.04 7.52 9.45
N ASN A 233 -8.13 7.01 10.24
CA ASN A 233 -6.79 6.66 9.78
C ASN A 233 -6.60 5.13 9.82
N PRO A 234 -6.15 4.51 8.73
CA PRO A 234 -5.67 5.08 7.46
C PRO A 234 -6.85 5.46 6.59
N LEU A 235 -7.23 6.64 6.69
CA LEU A 235 -8.37 7.12 5.98
C LEU A 235 -8.39 6.63 4.59
N ALA A 236 -9.53 6.53 4.10
CA ALA A 236 -9.71 6.12 2.77
C ALA A 236 -9.27 4.68 2.46
N ALA A 237 -9.06 3.90 3.50
CA ALA A 237 -9.09 2.46 3.35
C ALA A 237 -10.50 1.94 3.15
N VAL A 238 -11.49 2.78 3.33
CA VAL A 238 -12.91 2.52 3.05
C VAL A 238 -13.24 2.76 1.58
N GLN A 239 -14.27 2.12 1.07
CA GLN A 239 -14.67 2.17 -0.34
C GLN A 239 -14.77 3.60 -0.88
N MET A 240 -15.50 4.46 -0.17
CA MET A 240 -15.79 5.84 -0.57
C MET A 240 -14.60 6.72 -0.35
N GLY A 241 -13.60 6.68 -0.15
CA GLY A 241 -12.52 7.63 0.04
C GLY A 241 -11.17 7.03 -0.27
N LEU A 242 -11.17 5.81 -0.77
CA LEU A 242 -9.92 5.16 -1.11
C LEU A 242 -9.41 5.61 -2.47
N ILE A 243 -10.28 5.60 -3.47
CA ILE A 243 -9.93 5.91 -4.86
C ILE A 243 -10.28 7.35 -5.21
N TYR A 244 -11.42 7.82 -4.71
CA TYR A 244 -11.91 9.19 -4.82
C TYR A 244 -12.91 9.50 -3.70
N VAL A 245 -13.36 10.73 -3.62
CA VAL A 245 -14.31 11.20 -2.62
C VAL A 245 -15.76 11.08 -3.10
N ASN A 246 -16.72 11.31 -2.20
CA ASN A 246 -18.12 11.39 -2.60
C ASN A 246 -18.34 12.55 -3.60
N PRO A 247 -18.72 12.26 -4.85
CA PRO A 247 -18.84 13.27 -5.90
C PRO A 247 -20.01 14.27 -5.66
N GLU A 248 -20.99 13.91 -4.84
CA GLU A 248 -22.07 14.80 -4.44
C GLU A 248 -21.67 15.78 -3.33
N GLY A 249 -20.50 15.61 -2.76
CA GLY A 249 -20.00 16.30 -1.56
C GLY A 249 -20.03 15.40 -0.34
N PRO A 250 -19.35 15.79 0.75
CA PRO A 250 -19.28 15.00 1.97
C PRO A 250 -20.68 14.66 2.49
N GLU A 251 -20.92 13.36 2.74
CA GLU A 251 -22.24 12.83 3.16
C GLU A 251 -23.41 13.17 2.19
N GLY A 252 -23.09 13.36 0.89
CA GLY A 252 -24.10 13.79 -0.10
C GLY A 252 -24.51 15.27 0.01
N ASN A 253 -23.86 16.05 0.88
CA ASN A 253 -24.08 17.48 0.98
C ASN A 253 -23.30 18.22 -0.10
N PRO A 254 -23.94 19.01 -0.98
CA PRO A 254 -23.29 19.65 -2.12
C PRO A 254 -22.46 20.89 -1.73
N ASP A 255 -21.45 20.71 -0.89
CA ASP A 255 -20.48 21.72 -0.48
C ASP A 255 -19.11 21.52 -1.14
N PRO A 256 -18.74 22.35 -2.15
CA PRO A 256 -17.45 22.24 -2.83
C PRO A 256 -16.24 22.48 -1.94
N VAL A 257 -16.32 23.35 -0.94
CA VAL A 257 -15.17 23.66 -0.07
C VAL A 257 -14.92 22.48 0.89
N ALA A 258 -15.98 21.89 1.41
CA ALA A 258 -15.88 20.67 2.22
C ALA A 258 -15.33 19.51 1.39
N SER A 259 -15.75 19.36 0.12
CA SER A 259 -15.18 18.37 -0.82
C SER A 259 -13.67 18.57 -1.03
N GLY A 260 -13.20 19.84 -1.08
CA GLY A 260 -11.77 20.15 -1.23
C GLY A 260 -10.91 19.56 -0.11
N LYS A 261 -11.43 19.56 1.12
CA LYS A 261 -10.74 18.93 2.27
C LYS A 261 -10.63 17.41 2.13
N ASP A 262 -11.74 16.76 1.76
CA ASP A 262 -11.76 15.30 1.55
C ASP A 262 -10.86 14.88 0.39
N ILE A 263 -10.85 15.65 -0.70
CA ILE A 263 -9.97 15.42 -1.85
C ILE A 263 -8.51 15.48 -1.40
N ARG A 264 -8.12 16.49 -0.65
CA ARG A 264 -6.72 16.66 -0.22
C ARG A 264 -6.26 15.50 0.66
N GLU A 265 -7.11 15.05 1.57
CA GLU A 265 -6.80 13.89 2.41
C GLU A 265 -6.68 12.61 1.59
N THR A 266 -7.65 12.34 0.71
CA THR A 266 -7.67 11.13 -0.12
C THR A 266 -6.47 11.07 -1.07
N PHE A 267 -6.17 12.16 -1.77
CA PHE A 267 -5.05 12.21 -2.71
C PHE A 267 -3.70 12.27 -1.99
N GLY A 268 -3.63 12.94 -0.84
CA GLY A 268 -2.44 12.90 0.03
C GLY A 268 -2.09 11.47 0.46
N ARG A 269 -3.11 10.65 0.79
CA ARG A 269 -2.93 9.22 1.06
C ARG A 269 -2.33 8.47 -0.13
N MET A 270 -2.70 8.84 -1.36
CA MET A 270 -2.10 8.30 -2.59
C MET A 270 -0.69 8.87 -2.90
N ALA A 271 -0.13 9.68 -2.01
CA ALA A 271 1.14 10.40 -2.17
C ALA A 271 1.10 11.58 -3.17
N MET A 272 -0.08 12.12 -3.47
CA MET A 272 -0.22 13.26 -4.36
C MET A 272 -0.26 14.58 -3.57
N ASN A 273 0.51 15.56 -4.01
CA ASN A 273 0.41 16.93 -3.53
C ASN A 273 -0.75 17.68 -4.20
N ASP A 274 -1.00 18.93 -3.81
CA ASP A 274 -2.12 19.72 -4.33
C ASP A 274 -2.04 19.97 -5.85
N GLU A 275 -0.84 20.18 -6.38
CA GLU A 275 -0.64 20.38 -7.83
C GLU A 275 -0.89 19.09 -8.62
N GLU A 276 -0.36 17.98 -8.17
CA GLU A 276 -0.60 16.65 -8.74
C GLU A 276 -2.08 16.27 -8.67
N THR A 277 -2.75 16.60 -7.57
CA THR A 277 -4.18 16.37 -7.35
C THR A 277 -5.03 17.12 -8.38
N VAL A 278 -4.81 18.44 -8.52
CA VAL A 278 -5.54 19.25 -9.51
C VAL A 278 -5.26 18.76 -10.93
N ALA A 279 -4.00 18.41 -11.23
CA ALA A 279 -3.63 17.90 -12.55
C ALA A 279 -4.32 16.59 -12.88
N LEU A 280 -4.37 15.65 -11.91
CA LEU A 280 -5.03 14.34 -12.08
C LEU A 280 -6.54 14.49 -12.29
N ILE A 281 -7.22 15.34 -11.52
CA ILE A 281 -8.66 15.56 -11.66
C ILE A 281 -8.95 16.24 -13.00
N ALA A 282 -8.28 17.35 -13.31
CA ALA A 282 -8.50 18.10 -14.54
C ALA A 282 -8.14 17.28 -15.79
N GLY A 283 -7.06 16.50 -15.73
CA GLY A 283 -6.64 15.62 -16.81
C GLY A 283 -7.58 14.44 -17.03
N GLY A 284 -8.03 13.81 -15.95
CA GLY A 284 -8.98 12.70 -15.99
C GLY A 284 -10.37 13.13 -16.51
N HIS A 285 -10.88 14.24 -16.01
CA HIS A 285 -12.20 14.76 -16.39
C HIS A 285 -12.21 15.50 -17.75
N ALA A 286 -11.08 15.60 -18.44
CA ALA A 286 -11.08 15.91 -19.88
C ALA A 286 -11.79 14.83 -20.71
N PHE A 287 -11.94 13.62 -20.18
CA PHE A 287 -12.44 12.44 -20.88
C PHE A 287 -13.73 11.86 -20.28
N GLY A 288 -14.55 11.26 -21.14
CA GLY A 288 -15.68 10.42 -20.76
C GLY A 288 -16.85 11.13 -20.09
N LYS A 289 -17.57 10.34 -19.32
CA LYS A 289 -18.77 10.76 -18.58
C LYS A 289 -18.99 9.87 -17.36
N THR A 290 -19.87 10.31 -16.45
CA THR A 290 -20.47 9.47 -15.41
C THR A 290 -21.81 8.88 -15.88
N HIS A 291 -22.33 7.86 -15.18
CA HIS A 291 -23.56 7.16 -15.57
C HIS A 291 -24.57 7.14 -14.42
N GLY A 292 -25.71 7.75 -14.67
CA GLY A 292 -26.83 7.86 -13.74
C GLY A 292 -28.15 7.91 -14.49
N ALA A 293 -28.34 7.03 -15.48
CA ALA A 293 -29.50 7.02 -16.36
C ALA A 293 -30.83 6.77 -15.63
N GLY A 294 -30.78 6.09 -14.47
CA GLY A 294 -31.95 5.78 -13.67
C GLY A 294 -31.63 5.41 -12.23
N PRO A 295 -32.65 5.11 -11.41
CA PRO A 295 -32.46 4.75 -10.00
C PRO A 295 -31.58 3.52 -9.77
N ALA A 296 -30.75 3.54 -8.72
CA ALA A 296 -29.82 2.48 -8.37
C ALA A 296 -30.49 1.13 -8.07
N ASP A 297 -31.76 1.12 -7.65
CA ASP A 297 -32.55 -0.11 -7.42
C ASP A 297 -32.71 -1.01 -8.64
N ASN A 298 -32.39 -0.50 -9.83
CA ASN A 298 -32.34 -1.29 -11.06
C ASN A 298 -31.07 -2.11 -11.22
N VAL A 299 -30.04 -1.82 -10.44
CA VAL A 299 -28.72 -2.48 -10.52
C VAL A 299 -28.72 -3.72 -9.62
N GLY A 300 -28.37 -4.85 -10.21
CA GLY A 300 -28.23 -6.13 -9.50
C GLY A 300 -26.95 -6.20 -8.67
N PRO A 301 -26.71 -7.35 -8.01
CA PRO A 301 -25.59 -7.52 -7.10
C PRO A 301 -24.23 -7.42 -7.82
N GLU A 302 -23.21 -7.14 -7.01
CA GLU A 302 -21.81 -7.12 -7.38
C GLU A 302 -21.29 -8.50 -7.86
N PRO A 303 -20.13 -8.60 -8.51
CA PRO A 303 -19.60 -9.85 -9.05
C PRO A 303 -19.53 -11.03 -8.08
N GLU A 304 -19.14 -10.80 -6.83
CA GLU A 304 -19.02 -11.88 -5.82
C GLU A 304 -20.40 -12.40 -5.32
N ALA A 305 -21.43 -11.58 -5.40
CA ALA A 305 -22.79 -11.96 -5.01
C ALA A 305 -23.69 -12.29 -6.19
N ALA A 306 -23.20 -12.13 -7.42
CA ALA A 306 -23.94 -12.44 -8.63
C ALA A 306 -24.06 -13.94 -8.87
N GLY A 307 -25.07 -14.36 -9.66
CA GLY A 307 -25.26 -15.77 -10.00
C GLY A 307 -24.10 -16.36 -10.81
N LEU A 308 -23.85 -17.65 -10.62
CA LEU A 308 -22.75 -18.38 -11.29
C LEU A 308 -22.84 -18.32 -12.82
N GLU A 309 -24.04 -18.23 -13.37
CA GLU A 309 -24.30 -18.12 -14.81
C GLU A 309 -23.76 -16.81 -15.40
N LEU A 310 -23.54 -15.78 -14.61
CA LEU A 310 -22.97 -14.50 -15.01
C LEU A 310 -21.44 -14.54 -15.13
N GLN A 311 -20.80 -15.61 -14.68
CA GLN A 311 -19.39 -15.90 -14.87
C GLN A 311 -18.46 -14.77 -14.41
N GLY A 312 -18.72 -14.22 -13.21
CA GLY A 312 -17.95 -13.15 -12.60
C GLY A 312 -18.26 -11.75 -13.15
N LEU A 313 -19.37 -11.58 -13.89
CA LEU A 313 -19.94 -10.28 -14.22
C LEU A 313 -21.05 -9.97 -13.23
N GLY A 314 -20.96 -8.81 -12.58
CA GLY A 314 -21.97 -8.31 -11.65
C GLY A 314 -22.74 -7.12 -12.21
N TRP A 315 -23.49 -6.47 -11.32
CA TRP A 315 -24.20 -5.22 -11.60
C TRP A 315 -25.08 -5.28 -12.87
N SER A 316 -25.78 -6.39 -13.03
CA SER A 316 -26.79 -6.49 -14.09
C SER A 316 -27.83 -5.40 -13.91
N ASN A 317 -28.18 -4.70 -14.99
CA ASN A 317 -29.06 -3.54 -14.93
C ASN A 317 -30.38 -3.82 -15.64
N LYS A 318 -31.49 -3.55 -14.96
CA LYS A 318 -32.85 -3.74 -15.47
C LYS A 318 -33.47 -2.47 -16.07
N PHE A 319 -32.79 -1.34 -15.99
CA PHE A 319 -33.27 -0.06 -16.54
C PHE A 319 -33.05 -0.05 -18.06
N GLY A 320 -34.09 0.20 -18.81
CA GLY A 320 -34.03 0.24 -20.27
C GLY A 320 -33.39 -1.00 -20.89
N THR A 321 -32.31 -0.80 -21.65
CA THR A 321 -31.50 -1.87 -22.23
C THR A 321 -30.47 -2.47 -21.28
N GLY A 322 -30.28 -1.84 -20.12
CA GLY A 322 -29.29 -2.23 -19.11
C GLY A 322 -27.86 -1.87 -19.46
N LYS A 323 -27.57 -1.23 -20.59
CA LYS A 323 -26.26 -0.91 -21.13
C LYS A 323 -26.30 0.35 -21.99
N GLY A 324 -25.15 0.80 -22.45
CA GLY A 324 -25.05 2.01 -23.26
C GLY A 324 -25.65 3.24 -22.57
N GLY A 325 -26.57 3.93 -23.22
CA GLY A 325 -27.25 5.11 -22.66
C GLY A 325 -28.08 4.86 -21.39
N ASP A 326 -28.42 3.57 -21.12
CA ASP A 326 -29.17 3.18 -19.92
C ASP A 326 -28.26 2.72 -18.75
N THR A 327 -26.94 2.89 -18.86
CA THR A 327 -25.98 2.48 -17.83
C THR A 327 -26.17 3.25 -16.54
N ILE A 328 -26.06 2.56 -15.41
CA ILE A 328 -26.08 3.14 -14.06
C ILE A 328 -24.80 2.68 -13.34
N THR A 329 -24.02 3.65 -12.84
CA THR A 329 -22.84 3.41 -11.98
C THR A 329 -22.94 4.24 -10.71
N SER A 330 -22.40 5.48 -10.71
CA SER A 330 -22.41 6.38 -9.56
C SER A 330 -23.77 7.07 -9.30
N GLY A 331 -24.71 6.97 -10.20
CA GLY A 331 -25.97 7.71 -10.15
C GLY A 331 -25.87 9.15 -10.66
N LEU A 332 -24.67 9.65 -10.95
CA LEU A 332 -24.47 10.98 -11.56
C LEU A 332 -24.46 10.84 -13.09
N GLU A 333 -24.97 11.87 -13.77
CA GLU A 333 -25.06 11.92 -15.23
C GLU A 333 -24.35 13.17 -15.73
N VAL A 334 -23.01 13.14 -15.72
CA VAL A 334 -22.14 14.29 -16.00
C VAL A 334 -21.31 14.04 -17.23
N THR A 335 -21.26 15.00 -18.14
CA THR A 335 -20.28 15.08 -19.25
C THR A 335 -19.63 16.46 -19.18
N TRP A 336 -18.30 16.49 -19.05
CA TRP A 336 -17.56 17.73 -18.76
C TRP A 336 -17.19 18.55 -19.99
N THR A 337 -16.94 17.87 -21.14
CA THR A 337 -16.35 18.49 -22.33
C THR A 337 -17.12 18.17 -23.60
N SER A 338 -16.95 18.98 -24.63
CA SER A 338 -17.53 18.74 -25.94
C SER A 338 -16.78 17.65 -26.76
N THR A 339 -15.58 17.29 -26.29
CA THR A 339 -14.70 16.29 -26.93
C THR A 339 -14.27 15.19 -25.96
N PRO A 340 -15.22 14.40 -25.42
CA PRO A 340 -14.93 13.47 -24.31
C PRO A 340 -14.01 12.29 -24.67
N THR A 341 -13.60 12.18 -25.93
CA THR A 341 -12.62 11.19 -26.41
C THR A 341 -11.38 11.82 -27.04
N GLN A 342 -11.12 13.10 -26.72
CA GLN A 342 -9.93 13.82 -27.17
C GLN A 342 -9.36 14.66 -26.03
N TRP A 343 -8.04 14.68 -25.91
CA TRP A 343 -7.35 15.55 -24.96
C TRP A 343 -7.64 17.02 -25.23
N SER A 344 -8.07 17.75 -24.23
CA SER A 344 -8.28 19.20 -24.29
C SER A 344 -8.27 19.83 -22.92
N ASN A 345 -8.11 21.16 -22.85
CA ASN A 345 -8.24 21.92 -21.61
C ASN A 345 -9.68 22.42 -21.36
N GLU A 346 -10.66 21.85 -22.04
CA GLU A 346 -12.05 22.33 -22.01
C GLU A 346 -12.69 22.14 -20.63
N TYR A 347 -12.31 21.09 -19.89
CA TYR A 347 -12.80 20.89 -18.54
C TYR A 347 -12.57 22.15 -17.65
N LEU A 348 -11.34 22.66 -17.57
CA LEU A 348 -11.04 23.86 -16.79
C LEU A 348 -11.69 25.12 -17.40
N ASN A 349 -11.75 25.20 -18.73
CA ASN A 349 -12.46 26.29 -19.39
C ASN A 349 -13.93 26.33 -18.98
N ASN A 350 -14.62 25.20 -19.02
CA ASN A 350 -16.02 25.11 -18.64
C ASN A 350 -16.21 25.38 -17.13
N LEU A 351 -15.32 24.83 -16.28
CA LEU A 351 -15.38 25.03 -14.84
C LEU A 351 -15.37 26.53 -14.45
N PHE A 352 -14.54 27.36 -15.12
CA PHE A 352 -14.37 28.76 -14.79
C PHE A 352 -15.26 29.72 -15.62
N ASN A 353 -15.67 29.34 -16.82
CA ASN A 353 -16.42 30.23 -17.73
C ASN A 353 -17.93 30.25 -17.48
N PHE A 354 -18.47 29.20 -16.82
CA PHE A 354 -19.88 29.15 -16.47
C PHE A 354 -20.08 29.47 -14.99
N ASP A 355 -21.23 30.09 -14.69
CA ASP A 355 -21.80 30.08 -13.34
C ASP A 355 -22.65 28.81 -13.20
N TRP A 356 -22.53 28.17 -12.05
CA TRP A 356 -23.12 26.86 -11.80
C TRP A 356 -24.33 26.96 -10.87
N GLU A 357 -25.36 26.15 -11.15
CA GLU A 357 -26.51 25.97 -10.25
C GLU A 357 -26.70 24.48 -9.97
N LEU A 358 -27.13 24.18 -8.74
CA LEU A 358 -27.37 22.82 -8.28
C LEU A 358 -28.57 22.23 -9.03
N THR A 359 -28.45 20.98 -9.45
CA THR A 359 -29.50 20.19 -10.08
C THR A 359 -29.41 18.74 -9.65
N LYS A 360 -30.28 17.90 -10.18
CA LYS A 360 -30.27 16.45 -9.95
C LYS A 360 -30.11 15.70 -11.26
N SER A 361 -29.41 14.54 -11.19
CA SER A 361 -29.35 13.56 -12.24
C SER A 361 -30.71 12.85 -12.43
N PRO A 362 -30.92 12.08 -13.50
CA PRO A 362 -32.09 11.19 -13.64
C PRO A 362 -32.22 10.17 -12.50
N ALA A 363 -31.09 9.77 -11.88
CA ALA A 363 -31.06 8.88 -10.72
C ALA A 363 -31.34 9.61 -9.39
N GLY A 364 -31.42 10.94 -9.38
CA GLY A 364 -31.71 11.77 -8.20
C GLY A 364 -30.48 12.31 -7.48
N ALA A 365 -29.25 11.98 -7.93
CA ALA A 365 -28.00 12.46 -7.32
C ALA A 365 -27.76 13.96 -7.61
N HIS A 366 -27.11 14.66 -6.68
CA HIS A 366 -26.75 16.06 -6.82
C HIS A 366 -25.62 16.26 -7.82
N GLN A 367 -25.86 17.16 -8.78
CA GLN A 367 -24.86 17.60 -9.75
C GLN A 367 -25.10 19.06 -10.14
N TRP A 368 -24.21 19.65 -10.93
CA TRP A 368 -24.26 21.06 -11.25
C TRP A 368 -24.35 21.27 -12.76
N ARG A 369 -25.17 22.25 -13.16
CA ARG A 369 -25.33 22.67 -14.56
C ARG A 369 -25.08 24.17 -14.70
N PRO A 370 -24.73 24.68 -15.91
CA PRO A 370 -24.64 26.13 -16.13
C PRO A 370 -25.97 26.84 -15.86
N LYS A 371 -25.89 27.98 -15.21
CA LYS A 371 -27.08 28.86 -14.97
C LYS A 371 -27.66 29.39 -16.28
N ASP A 372 -28.92 29.70 -16.26
CA ASP A 372 -29.67 30.39 -17.33
C ASP A 372 -29.65 29.58 -18.66
N GLY A 373 -29.49 28.25 -18.61
CA GLY A 373 -29.45 27.42 -19.79
C GLY A 373 -28.20 27.63 -20.69
N LYS A 374 -27.20 28.32 -20.18
CA LYS A 374 -25.93 28.49 -20.91
C LYS A 374 -25.28 27.14 -21.24
N GLY A 375 -24.52 27.10 -22.33
CA GLY A 375 -23.86 25.87 -22.75
C GLY A 375 -24.80 24.77 -23.28
N ALA A 376 -26.09 25.06 -23.47
CA ALA A 376 -27.00 24.12 -24.10
C ALA A 376 -26.48 23.66 -25.47
N ASN A 377 -26.69 22.37 -25.78
CA ASN A 377 -26.28 21.78 -27.06
C ASN A 377 -24.77 21.82 -27.38
N THR A 378 -23.88 21.84 -26.37
CA THR A 378 -22.44 21.84 -26.56
C THR A 378 -21.80 20.45 -26.43
N VAL A 379 -22.16 19.67 -25.43
CA VAL A 379 -21.57 18.33 -25.24
C VAL A 379 -22.42 17.26 -25.94
N PRO A 380 -21.77 16.25 -26.59
CA PRO A 380 -22.50 15.19 -27.27
C PRO A 380 -23.18 14.23 -26.28
N ASP A 381 -24.27 13.58 -26.73
CA ASP A 381 -24.77 12.39 -26.05
C ASP A 381 -23.89 11.18 -26.41
N ALA A 382 -23.66 10.29 -25.45
CA ALA A 382 -22.71 9.18 -25.62
C ALA A 382 -23.16 8.12 -26.64
N HIS A 383 -24.46 7.94 -26.81
CA HIS A 383 -25.04 6.87 -27.63
C HIS A 383 -26.07 7.37 -28.69
N ASP A 384 -26.35 8.67 -28.70
CA ASP A 384 -27.24 9.29 -29.70
C ASP A 384 -26.58 10.54 -30.30
N PRO A 385 -25.91 10.44 -31.44
CA PRO A 385 -25.18 11.55 -32.06
C PRO A 385 -26.09 12.70 -32.49
N SER A 386 -27.40 12.52 -32.54
CA SER A 386 -28.36 13.58 -32.82
C SER A 386 -28.66 14.49 -31.62
N LYS A 387 -28.30 14.05 -30.43
CA LYS A 387 -28.56 14.75 -29.18
C LYS A 387 -27.29 15.45 -28.63
N LYS A 388 -27.52 16.61 -28.08
CA LYS A 388 -26.48 17.37 -27.32
C LYS A 388 -27.06 17.87 -26.02
N ARG A 389 -26.19 18.08 -25.05
CA ARG A 389 -26.53 18.56 -23.71
C ARG A 389 -25.65 19.77 -23.31
N ALA A 390 -25.95 20.40 -22.18
CA ALA A 390 -25.02 21.30 -21.54
C ALA A 390 -23.91 20.50 -20.83
N PRO A 391 -22.69 21.04 -20.66
CA PRO A 391 -21.71 20.46 -19.77
C PRO A 391 -22.24 20.44 -18.33
N SER A 392 -21.76 19.53 -17.52
CA SER A 392 -22.15 19.45 -16.11
C SER A 392 -20.93 19.16 -15.25
N MET A 393 -21.06 19.42 -13.95
CA MET A 393 -19.99 19.26 -12.96
C MET A 393 -20.48 18.48 -11.74
N LEU A 394 -19.57 17.79 -11.09
CA LEU A 394 -19.73 17.21 -9.77
C LEU A 394 -19.54 18.29 -8.69
N THR A 395 -20.01 18.07 -7.47
CA THR A 395 -19.67 18.94 -6.34
C THR A 395 -18.16 18.93 -6.09
N SER A 396 -17.53 17.76 -6.21
CA SER A 396 -16.07 17.63 -6.10
C SER A 396 -15.30 18.36 -7.21
N ASP A 397 -15.85 18.53 -8.43
CA ASP A 397 -15.24 19.36 -9.47
C ASP A 397 -15.18 20.82 -9.06
N LEU A 398 -16.28 21.33 -8.49
CA LEU A 398 -16.34 22.72 -8.04
C LEU A 398 -15.37 23.03 -6.90
N ALA A 399 -14.83 22.03 -6.21
CA ALA A 399 -13.76 22.22 -5.26
C ALA A 399 -12.52 22.86 -5.91
N LEU A 400 -12.20 22.53 -7.17
CA LEU A 400 -11.07 23.12 -7.88
C LEU A 400 -11.25 24.60 -8.16
N ARG A 401 -12.50 25.11 -8.12
CA ARG A 401 -12.81 26.52 -8.30
C ARG A 401 -12.97 27.29 -6.98
N PHE A 402 -13.43 26.63 -5.92
CA PHE A 402 -13.82 27.30 -4.68
C PHE A 402 -12.93 27.02 -3.47
N ASP A 403 -12.12 25.93 -3.50
CA ASP A 403 -11.12 25.72 -2.47
C ASP A 403 -9.95 26.70 -2.65
N PRO A 404 -9.55 27.45 -1.60
CA PRO A 404 -8.56 28.52 -1.73
C PRO A 404 -7.14 28.03 -2.08
N ILE A 405 -6.86 26.74 -1.93
CA ILE A 405 -5.57 26.14 -2.29
C ILE A 405 -5.61 25.65 -3.73
N TYR A 406 -6.69 24.99 -4.15
CA TYR A 406 -6.83 24.45 -5.49
C TYR A 406 -7.11 25.50 -6.56
N GLU A 407 -7.87 26.54 -6.24
CA GLU A 407 -8.28 27.57 -7.21
C GLU A 407 -7.10 28.22 -7.93
N PRO A 408 -6.04 28.69 -7.27
CA PRO A 408 -4.91 29.30 -7.94
C PRO A 408 -4.18 28.32 -8.89
N ILE A 409 -4.09 27.05 -8.51
CA ILE A 409 -3.46 25.98 -9.31
C ILE A 409 -4.33 25.72 -10.55
N ALA A 410 -5.64 25.50 -10.36
CA ALA A 410 -6.56 25.23 -11.46
C ALA A 410 -6.64 26.38 -12.46
N ARG A 411 -6.63 27.64 -11.97
CA ARG A 411 -6.61 28.83 -12.81
C ARG A 411 -5.31 28.94 -13.62
N ARG A 412 -4.17 28.67 -12.99
CA ARG A 412 -2.87 28.62 -13.69
C ARG A 412 -2.88 27.59 -14.81
N PHE A 413 -3.39 26.38 -14.56
CA PHE A 413 -3.51 25.31 -15.55
C PHE A 413 -4.50 25.65 -16.66
N LYS A 414 -5.61 26.34 -16.33
CA LYS A 414 -6.55 26.85 -17.33
C LYS A 414 -5.85 27.80 -18.31
N ASP A 415 -5.04 28.72 -17.78
CA ASP A 415 -4.37 29.74 -18.57
C ASP A 415 -3.09 29.25 -19.26
N ASN A 416 -2.56 28.10 -18.82
CA ASN A 416 -1.34 27.46 -19.34
C ASN A 416 -1.55 25.96 -19.61
N PRO A 417 -2.21 25.59 -20.72
CA PRO A 417 -2.53 24.20 -21.03
C PRO A 417 -1.33 23.24 -21.10
N ASP A 418 -0.17 23.75 -21.54
CA ASP A 418 1.07 22.95 -21.60
C ASP A 418 1.57 22.57 -20.20
N GLN A 419 1.37 23.45 -19.19
CA GLN A 419 1.71 23.13 -17.81
C GLN A 419 0.76 22.05 -17.25
N LEU A 420 -0.53 22.11 -17.59
CA LEU A 420 -1.46 21.04 -17.23
C LEU A 420 -1.05 19.71 -17.85
N ALA A 421 -0.68 19.71 -19.13
CA ALA A 421 -0.30 18.50 -19.84
C ALA A 421 0.94 17.84 -19.21
N ASP A 422 1.99 18.61 -18.90
CA ASP A 422 3.19 18.08 -18.23
C ASP A 422 2.89 17.61 -16.82
N ALA A 423 2.16 18.41 -16.02
CA ALA A 423 1.79 18.04 -14.65
C ALA A 423 0.92 16.77 -14.61
N PHE A 424 -0.07 16.64 -15.50
CA PHE A 424 -0.90 15.47 -15.61
C PHE A 424 -0.10 14.24 -16.04
N ALA A 425 0.78 14.36 -17.02
CA ALA A 425 1.61 13.25 -17.49
C ALA A 425 2.49 12.69 -16.36
N ARG A 426 3.13 13.57 -15.57
CA ARG A 426 3.97 13.21 -14.43
C ARG A 426 3.18 12.65 -13.26
N ALA A 427 2.05 13.27 -12.91
CA ALA A 427 1.19 12.80 -11.83
C ALA A 427 0.54 11.44 -12.16
N TRP A 428 0.10 11.24 -13.42
CA TRP A 428 -0.40 9.95 -13.89
C TRP A 428 0.68 8.87 -13.82
N TYR A 429 1.90 9.18 -14.27
CA TYR A 429 3.03 8.25 -14.17
C TYR A 429 3.33 7.88 -12.71
N LYS A 430 3.35 8.86 -11.80
CA LYS A 430 3.51 8.63 -10.36
C LYS A 430 2.41 7.75 -9.81
N LEU A 431 1.14 8.05 -10.10
CA LEU A 431 -0.02 7.27 -9.65
C LEU A 431 0.14 5.78 -9.96
N ILE A 432 0.50 5.46 -11.21
CA ILE A 432 0.55 4.08 -11.69
C ILE A 432 1.89 3.37 -11.47
N HIS A 433 2.92 4.04 -10.90
CA HIS A 433 4.24 3.42 -10.64
C HIS A 433 4.71 3.56 -9.20
N ARG A 434 3.95 4.29 -8.35
CA ARG A 434 4.37 4.61 -6.99
C ARG A 434 4.67 3.38 -6.12
N ASP A 435 4.00 2.26 -6.37
CA ASP A 435 4.10 0.99 -5.66
C ASP A 435 5.12 -0.01 -6.25
N MET A 436 5.89 0.41 -7.26
CA MET A 436 6.83 -0.49 -7.94
C MET A 436 8.21 -0.60 -7.29
N GLY A 437 8.56 0.33 -6.41
CA GLY A 437 9.90 0.40 -5.80
C GLY A 437 10.94 1.01 -6.75
N PRO A 438 12.23 0.62 -6.62
CA PRO A 438 13.33 1.26 -7.34
C PRO A 438 13.35 0.92 -8.84
N LEU A 439 13.99 1.79 -9.64
CA LEU A 439 14.11 1.65 -11.09
C LEU A 439 14.71 0.32 -11.57
N ALA A 440 15.51 -0.36 -10.75
CA ALA A 440 16.05 -1.69 -11.06
C ALA A 440 14.97 -2.76 -11.31
N ARG A 441 13.74 -2.51 -10.89
CA ARG A 441 12.57 -3.37 -11.11
C ARG A 441 11.78 -3.05 -12.38
N TYR A 442 12.04 -1.91 -13.00
CA TYR A 442 11.26 -1.41 -14.14
C TYR A 442 11.68 -2.09 -15.43
N LEU A 443 10.71 -2.45 -16.27
CA LEU A 443 10.89 -3.17 -17.52
C LEU A 443 10.20 -2.44 -18.66
N GLY A 444 10.74 -2.59 -19.86
CA GLY A 444 10.09 -2.17 -21.10
C GLY A 444 10.79 -1.02 -21.82
N PRO A 445 10.39 -0.77 -23.06
CA PRO A 445 11.04 0.19 -23.93
C PRO A 445 10.60 1.65 -23.73
N GLU A 446 9.53 1.88 -22.99
CA GLU A 446 8.95 3.22 -22.76
C GLU A 446 9.24 3.76 -21.35
N MET A 447 10.19 3.17 -20.66
CA MET A 447 10.67 3.68 -19.36
C MET A 447 11.28 5.09 -19.59
N PRO A 448 10.83 6.10 -18.81
CA PRO A 448 11.41 7.43 -18.89
C PRO A 448 12.91 7.45 -18.60
N ASN A 449 13.65 8.33 -19.27
CA ASN A 449 15.07 8.54 -19.00
C ASN A 449 15.31 9.42 -17.75
N GLU A 450 14.29 10.12 -17.28
CA GLU A 450 14.33 10.97 -16.10
C GLU A 450 14.02 10.14 -14.85
N GLU A 451 14.93 10.16 -13.88
CA GLU A 451 14.71 9.58 -12.56
C GLU A 451 14.05 10.61 -11.65
N LEU A 452 12.89 10.27 -11.08
CA LEU A 452 12.08 11.19 -10.28
C LEU A 452 12.40 11.02 -8.79
N LEU A 453 12.35 12.11 -8.03
CA LEU A 453 12.72 12.12 -6.61
C LEU A 453 11.94 11.10 -5.77
N TRP A 454 10.64 10.93 -6.05
CA TRP A 454 9.78 9.97 -5.35
C TRP A 454 10.12 8.48 -5.63
N GLN A 455 11.00 8.20 -6.59
CA GLN A 455 11.50 6.85 -6.88
C GLN A 455 12.68 6.46 -5.99
N ASP A 456 13.02 7.27 -5.01
CA ASP A 456 14.13 7.08 -4.07
C ASP A 456 15.48 6.87 -4.80
N PRO A 457 15.92 7.82 -5.66
CA PRO A 457 17.05 7.65 -6.55
C PRO A 457 18.35 7.32 -5.82
N LEU A 458 19.20 6.55 -6.50
CA LEU A 458 20.49 6.09 -5.99
C LEU A 458 21.60 6.41 -6.98
N PRO A 459 22.81 6.77 -6.51
CA PRO A 459 23.95 6.93 -7.40
C PRO A 459 24.37 5.59 -8.01
N LYS A 460 25.13 5.62 -9.10
CA LYS A 460 25.70 4.41 -9.68
C LYS A 460 26.73 3.80 -8.72
N ALA A 461 26.75 2.47 -8.66
CA ALA A 461 27.72 1.74 -7.86
C ALA A 461 29.16 2.03 -8.34
N GLY A 462 30.03 2.26 -7.38
CA GLY A 462 31.48 2.42 -7.59
C GLY A 462 32.22 1.09 -7.61
N PRO A 463 33.57 1.15 -7.62
CA PRO A 463 34.40 -0.04 -7.45
C PRO A 463 34.08 -0.79 -6.16
N GLN A 464 34.09 -2.12 -6.21
CA GLN A 464 33.76 -2.98 -5.08
C GLN A 464 35.01 -3.34 -4.29
N PRO A 465 34.94 -3.50 -2.94
CA PRO A 465 36.05 -3.95 -2.12
C PRO A 465 36.39 -5.42 -2.44
N SER A 466 37.67 -5.77 -2.31
CA SER A 466 38.11 -7.16 -2.38
C SER A 466 37.76 -7.94 -1.11
N ASP A 467 37.80 -9.27 -1.17
CA ASP A 467 37.60 -10.12 0.03
C ASP A 467 38.61 -9.80 1.14
N ALA A 468 39.83 -9.44 0.78
CA ALA A 468 40.85 -8.99 1.75
C ALA A 468 40.48 -7.65 2.41
N ASP A 469 39.94 -6.69 1.65
CA ASP A 469 39.42 -5.44 2.19
C ASP A 469 38.23 -5.70 3.14
N ILE A 470 37.31 -6.59 2.76
CA ILE A 470 36.15 -7.00 3.60
C ILE A 470 36.63 -7.61 4.94
N ALA A 471 37.59 -8.53 4.88
CA ALA A 471 38.16 -9.16 6.09
C ALA A 471 38.84 -8.14 7.00
N ALA A 472 39.61 -7.20 6.42
CA ALA A 472 40.26 -6.14 7.18
C ALA A 472 39.23 -5.18 7.81
N LEU A 473 38.15 -4.83 7.10
CA LEU A 473 37.07 -3.98 7.62
C LEU A 473 36.32 -4.66 8.78
N LYS A 474 35.98 -5.97 8.65
CA LYS A 474 35.38 -6.75 9.75
C LYS A 474 36.25 -6.70 11.01
N ALA A 475 37.57 -6.91 10.86
CA ALA A 475 38.50 -6.86 11.99
C ALA A 475 38.52 -5.48 12.66
N LYS A 476 38.54 -4.38 11.89
CA LYS A 476 38.49 -3.02 12.41
C LYS A 476 37.17 -2.74 13.13
N VAL A 477 36.04 -3.16 12.55
CA VAL A 477 34.73 -3.01 13.18
C VAL A 477 34.68 -3.71 14.54
N LEU A 478 35.14 -4.95 14.62
CA LEU A 478 35.15 -5.72 15.86
C LEU A 478 36.13 -5.16 16.91
N ALA A 479 37.15 -4.39 16.50
CA ALA A 479 38.09 -3.71 17.34
C ALA A 479 37.67 -2.26 17.74
N SER A 480 36.54 -1.77 17.22
CA SER A 480 36.10 -0.40 17.44
C SER A 480 35.65 -0.06 18.86
N GLY A 481 35.46 -1.07 19.71
CA GLY A 481 34.93 -0.91 21.06
C GLY A 481 33.40 -0.86 21.13
N LEU A 482 32.70 -0.94 19.97
CA LEU A 482 31.24 -1.08 19.92
C LEU A 482 30.83 -2.50 20.33
N SER A 483 29.72 -2.59 21.07
CA SER A 483 29.14 -3.87 21.47
C SER A 483 28.46 -4.57 20.28
N VAL A 484 28.27 -5.89 20.42
CA VAL A 484 27.48 -6.67 19.45
C VAL A 484 26.07 -6.08 19.28
N GLY A 485 25.40 -5.71 20.39
CA GLY A 485 24.06 -5.15 20.34
C GLY A 485 23.98 -3.80 19.60
N GLU A 486 24.99 -2.91 19.77
CA GLU A 486 25.04 -1.64 19.04
C GLU A 486 25.20 -1.85 17.54
N LEU A 487 26.10 -2.71 17.11
CA LEU A 487 26.35 -3.01 15.69
C LEU A 487 25.15 -3.67 15.03
N VAL A 488 24.54 -4.65 15.70
CA VAL A 488 23.34 -5.36 15.22
C VAL A 488 22.14 -4.39 15.14
N SER A 489 21.95 -3.55 16.18
CA SER A 489 20.84 -2.59 16.20
C SER A 489 20.96 -1.55 15.08
N ALA A 490 22.16 -1.08 14.75
CA ALA A 490 22.37 -0.12 13.66
C ALA A 490 22.11 -0.73 12.29
N ALA A 491 22.57 -1.97 12.04
CA ALA A 491 22.28 -2.67 10.79
C ALA A 491 20.78 -2.96 10.64
N TRP A 492 20.13 -3.39 11.73
CA TRP A 492 18.68 -3.57 11.76
C TRP A 492 17.93 -2.26 11.48
N ALA A 493 18.31 -1.16 12.12
CA ALA A 493 17.70 0.15 11.91
C ALA A 493 17.78 0.61 10.44
N SER A 494 18.88 0.27 9.76
CA SER A 494 19.07 0.57 8.35
C SER A 494 18.16 -0.30 7.46
N ALA A 495 18.24 -1.62 7.62
CA ALA A 495 17.59 -2.58 6.72
C ALA A 495 16.08 -2.72 6.96
N SER A 496 15.63 -2.63 8.22
CA SER A 496 14.24 -2.89 8.58
C SER A 496 13.25 -1.78 8.23
N THR A 497 13.70 -0.70 7.60
CA THR A 497 12.81 0.30 7.00
C THR A 497 12.14 -0.19 5.72
N PHE A 498 12.64 -1.29 5.16
CA PHE A 498 12.07 -1.88 3.95
C PHE A 498 10.60 -2.27 4.14
N ARG A 499 9.80 -2.01 3.11
CA ARG A 499 8.40 -2.43 3.01
C ARG A 499 8.22 -3.33 1.80
N GLY A 500 7.79 -4.57 2.02
CA GLY A 500 7.46 -5.52 0.96
C GLY A 500 6.26 -5.11 0.11
N SER A 501 5.41 -4.24 0.62
CA SER A 501 4.22 -3.71 -0.06
C SER A 501 4.57 -2.86 -1.28
N ASP A 502 5.39 -1.83 -1.12
CA ASP A 502 5.79 -0.90 -2.20
C ASP A 502 7.28 -0.93 -2.53
N LYS A 503 8.05 -1.83 -1.91
CA LYS A 503 9.48 -2.03 -2.16
C LYS A 503 10.35 -0.81 -1.82
N ARG A 504 9.89 0.06 -0.93
CA ARG A 504 10.63 1.23 -0.44
C ARG A 504 11.40 0.92 0.83
N GLY A 505 12.36 1.78 1.17
CA GLY A 505 13.22 1.61 2.33
C GLY A 505 14.34 0.60 2.10
N GLY A 506 14.93 0.13 3.22
CA GLY A 506 16.06 -0.79 3.20
C GLY A 506 17.40 -0.14 3.46
N ALA A 507 18.45 -0.93 3.43
CA ALA A 507 19.81 -0.49 3.79
C ALA A 507 20.50 0.32 2.67
N ASN A 508 20.08 0.13 1.41
CA ASN A 508 20.69 0.80 0.27
C ASN A 508 20.44 2.32 0.33
N GLY A 509 21.46 3.10 0.00
CA GLY A 509 21.42 4.55 0.12
C GLY A 509 21.97 5.08 1.45
N ALA A 510 22.18 4.26 2.46
CA ALA A 510 22.62 4.67 3.80
C ALA A 510 21.82 5.87 4.35
N ARG A 511 20.51 5.91 4.07
CA ARG A 511 19.65 7.04 4.46
C ARG A 511 19.49 7.19 5.98
N LEU A 512 19.92 6.18 6.74
CA LEU A 512 20.02 6.24 8.19
C LEU A 512 20.81 7.46 8.71
N ARG A 513 21.74 8.01 7.91
CA ARG A 513 22.52 9.22 8.22
C ARG A 513 21.89 10.53 7.74
N LEU A 514 20.80 10.46 6.96
CA LEU A 514 20.14 11.59 6.32
C LEU A 514 18.81 11.92 7.00
N ALA A 515 18.37 13.17 6.85
CA ALA A 515 17.01 13.52 7.21
C ALA A 515 16.01 12.85 6.23
N PRO A 516 14.84 12.39 6.71
CA PRO A 516 14.35 12.48 8.10
C PRO A 516 14.82 11.31 8.98
N GLN A 517 15.40 10.24 8.41
CA GLN A 517 15.66 8.97 9.12
C GLN A 517 16.64 9.10 10.30
N LYS A 518 17.66 9.96 10.21
CA LYS A 518 18.60 10.20 11.31
C LYS A 518 17.94 10.76 12.57
N ASP A 519 16.81 11.46 12.41
CA ASP A 519 16.12 12.17 13.48
C ASP A 519 14.98 11.35 14.10
N TRP A 520 14.71 10.14 13.60
CA TRP A 520 13.68 9.28 14.13
C TRP A 520 13.97 8.79 15.54
N LYS A 521 12.95 8.78 16.40
CA LYS A 521 13.08 8.26 17.79
C LYS A 521 13.63 6.82 17.81
N ALA A 522 13.22 5.98 16.85
CA ALA A 522 13.69 4.60 16.72
C ALA A 522 15.20 4.46 16.49
N ASN A 523 15.87 5.52 16.05
CA ASN A 523 17.28 5.54 15.69
C ASN A 523 18.15 6.28 16.72
N GLN A 524 17.57 6.65 17.86
CA GLN A 524 18.32 7.32 18.92
C GLN A 524 19.54 6.48 19.37
N GLY A 525 20.73 7.10 19.37
CA GLY A 525 21.98 6.46 19.72
C GLY A 525 22.71 5.73 18.57
N VAL A 526 22.13 5.66 17.37
CA VAL A 526 22.79 5.07 16.19
C VAL A 526 23.91 5.97 15.65
N ASP A 527 23.86 7.26 15.88
CA ASP A 527 24.88 8.27 15.51
C ASP A 527 26.28 7.90 15.99
N LYS A 528 26.41 7.37 17.20
CA LYS A 528 27.67 6.85 17.74
C LYS A 528 28.27 5.76 16.84
N VAL A 529 27.44 4.83 16.38
CA VAL A 529 27.86 3.73 15.50
C VAL A 529 28.25 4.27 14.13
N LEU A 530 27.44 5.14 13.55
CA LEU A 530 27.72 5.75 12.23
C LEU A 530 29.03 6.53 12.25
N THR A 531 29.30 7.31 13.30
CA THR A 531 30.56 8.06 13.45
C THR A 531 31.77 7.12 13.47
N ALA A 532 31.69 6.00 14.19
CA ALA A 532 32.77 5.01 14.22
C ALA A 532 32.97 4.32 12.87
N LEU A 533 31.87 3.97 12.17
CA LEU A 533 31.92 3.34 10.85
C LEU A 533 32.48 4.29 9.78
N GLU A 534 32.12 5.57 9.79
CA GLU A 534 32.68 6.57 8.87
C GLU A 534 34.19 6.75 9.08
N LYS A 535 34.67 6.72 10.33
CA LYS A 535 36.10 6.74 10.64
C LYS A 535 36.80 5.51 10.04
N ILE A 536 36.24 4.30 10.26
CA ILE A 536 36.78 3.05 9.72
C ILE A 536 36.82 3.10 8.20
N ARG A 537 35.76 3.61 7.57
CA ARG A 537 35.64 3.77 6.11
C ARG A 537 36.76 4.65 5.54
N SER A 538 36.92 5.83 6.13
CA SER A 538 37.94 6.80 5.69
C SER A 538 39.38 6.26 5.88
N GLU A 539 39.67 5.61 7.01
CA GLU A 539 40.95 4.93 7.27
C GLU A 539 41.19 3.75 6.33
N GLY A 540 40.14 3.14 5.76
CA GLY A 540 40.17 2.10 4.74
C GLY A 540 40.27 2.63 3.31
N GLY A 541 40.42 3.95 3.11
CA GLY A 541 40.54 4.57 1.78
C GLY A 541 39.21 4.65 1.01
N ASN A 542 38.09 4.66 1.70
CA ASN A 542 36.73 4.77 1.13
C ASN A 542 36.40 3.72 0.04
N LYS A 543 36.95 2.53 0.16
CA LYS A 543 36.76 1.42 -0.79
C LYS A 543 35.38 0.75 -0.73
N ILE A 544 34.59 1.08 0.28
CA ILE A 544 33.25 0.52 0.54
C ILE A 544 32.26 1.68 0.76
N SER A 545 31.00 1.51 0.33
CA SER A 545 29.93 2.43 0.70
C SER A 545 29.64 2.35 2.21
N LEU A 546 29.09 3.43 2.78
CA LEU A 546 28.62 3.37 4.17
C LEU A 546 27.44 2.39 4.32
N ALA A 547 26.57 2.32 3.32
CA ALA A 547 25.47 1.36 3.28
C ALA A 547 25.97 -0.09 3.42
N ASP A 548 26.95 -0.48 2.63
CA ASP A 548 27.57 -1.80 2.75
C ASP A 548 28.31 -1.98 4.09
N LEU A 549 28.99 -0.95 4.58
CA LEU A 549 29.73 -1.05 5.84
C LEU A 549 28.81 -1.20 7.06
N ILE A 550 27.63 -0.57 7.07
CA ILE A 550 26.62 -0.74 8.12
C ILE A 550 26.15 -2.20 8.16
N VAL A 551 25.82 -2.79 7.02
CA VAL A 551 25.40 -4.20 6.93
C VAL A 551 26.54 -5.14 7.30
N LEU A 552 27.75 -4.87 6.80
CA LEU A 552 28.95 -5.65 7.13
C LEU A 552 29.25 -5.64 8.64
N ALA A 553 29.03 -4.50 9.30
CA ALA A 553 29.26 -4.36 10.73
C ALA A 553 28.27 -5.22 11.55
N GLY A 554 26.98 -5.22 11.16
CA GLY A 554 25.98 -6.11 11.73
C GLY A 554 26.33 -7.59 11.52
N ASN A 555 26.70 -7.95 10.29
CA ASN A 555 27.12 -9.32 9.96
C ASN A 555 28.33 -9.78 10.76
N ALA A 556 29.38 -8.93 10.89
CA ALA A 556 30.56 -9.25 11.68
C ALA A 556 30.22 -9.44 13.17
N ALA A 557 29.28 -8.66 13.70
CA ALA A 557 28.80 -8.84 15.07
C ALA A 557 28.03 -10.14 15.25
N VAL A 558 27.19 -10.52 14.29
CA VAL A 558 26.45 -11.81 14.28
C VAL A 558 27.43 -12.97 14.15
N GLU A 559 28.43 -12.88 13.27
CA GLU A 559 29.49 -13.91 13.14
C GLU A 559 30.23 -14.11 14.46
N LYS A 560 30.64 -13.02 15.11
CA LYS A 560 31.29 -13.07 16.43
C LYS A 560 30.42 -13.72 17.50
N ALA A 561 29.13 -13.43 17.49
CA ALA A 561 28.17 -13.92 18.48
C ALA A 561 27.77 -15.39 18.26
N SER A 562 27.75 -15.85 17.01
CA SER A 562 27.26 -17.16 16.59
C SER A 562 28.37 -18.20 16.34
N GLY A 563 29.57 -17.72 16.00
CA GLY A 563 30.66 -18.58 15.55
C GLY A 563 30.53 -19.13 14.14
N ILE A 564 29.51 -18.72 13.37
CA ILE A 564 29.31 -19.14 11.96
C ILE A 564 29.38 -17.95 11.01
N SER A 565 29.77 -18.19 9.76
CA SER A 565 29.84 -17.15 8.73
C SER A 565 28.45 -16.67 8.32
N VAL A 566 28.33 -15.34 8.14
CA VAL A 566 27.12 -14.67 7.64
C VAL A 566 27.36 -14.25 6.19
N PRO A 567 26.51 -14.66 5.23
CA PRO A 567 26.64 -14.23 3.84
C PRO A 567 26.64 -12.69 3.72
N PHE A 568 27.50 -12.16 2.87
CA PHE A 568 27.60 -10.74 2.60
C PHE A 568 27.83 -10.48 1.12
N ARG A 569 27.03 -9.63 0.52
CA ARG A 569 27.18 -9.16 -0.86
C ARG A 569 27.31 -7.65 -0.89
N THR A 570 28.33 -7.17 -1.58
CA THR A 570 28.62 -5.74 -1.79
C THR A 570 27.74 -5.13 -2.89
N GLY A 571 27.80 -3.83 -3.08
CA GLY A 571 27.16 -3.12 -4.19
C GLY A 571 26.10 -2.12 -3.77
N ARG A 572 25.80 -2.01 -2.47
CA ARG A 572 24.98 -0.88 -1.97
C ARG A 572 25.76 0.42 -2.16
N VAL A 573 25.01 1.51 -2.32
CA VAL A 573 25.55 2.86 -2.56
C VAL A 573 25.04 3.83 -1.51
N ASP A 574 25.65 5.01 -1.44
CA ASP A 574 25.28 6.05 -0.48
C ASP A 574 24.52 7.18 -1.21
N ALA A 575 23.24 7.33 -0.92
CA ALA A 575 22.43 8.44 -1.44
C ALA A 575 22.85 9.78 -0.83
N SER A 576 22.58 10.88 -1.54
CA SER A 576 22.70 12.22 -0.99
C SER A 576 21.39 12.69 -0.34
N GLN A 577 21.42 13.85 0.32
CA GLN A 577 20.21 14.46 0.88
C GLN A 577 19.27 14.91 -0.25
N GLU A 578 19.80 15.39 -1.35
CA GLU A 578 19.04 15.84 -2.54
C GLU A 578 18.35 14.66 -3.26
N GLN A 579 18.88 13.45 -3.09
CA GLN A 579 18.28 12.20 -3.59
C GLN A 579 17.28 11.59 -2.62
N THR A 580 16.94 12.27 -1.53
CA THR A 580 16.02 11.79 -0.51
C THR A 580 14.79 12.69 -0.45
N ASP A 581 13.64 12.17 -0.85
CA ASP A 581 12.35 12.82 -0.70
C ASP A 581 11.94 12.81 0.78
N VAL A 582 12.27 13.89 1.49
CA VAL A 582 12.14 13.98 2.96
C VAL A 582 10.70 13.74 3.41
N GLU A 583 9.72 14.33 2.71
CA GLU A 583 8.31 14.23 3.08
C GLU A 583 7.80 12.78 2.90
N SER A 584 8.02 12.21 1.71
CA SER A 584 7.56 10.86 1.43
C SER A 584 8.37 9.79 2.18
N PHE A 585 9.62 10.09 2.58
CA PHE A 585 10.44 9.19 3.38
C PHE A 585 10.05 9.20 4.87
N ALA A 586 9.45 10.29 5.36
CA ALA A 586 9.01 10.41 6.75
C ALA A 586 8.00 9.32 7.15
N VAL A 587 7.17 8.86 6.23
CA VAL A 587 6.17 7.80 6.48
C VAL A 587 6.79 6.42 6.74
N LEU A 588 8.08 6.24 6.46
CA LEU A 588 8.81 5.00 6.78
C LEU A 588 9.26 4.93 8.24
N GLU A 589 9.07 6.00 9.03
CA GLU A 589 9.38 5.98 10.46
C GLU A 589 8.55 4.89 11.15
N PRO A 590 9.19 3.95 11.85
CA PRO A 590 8.45 2.89 12.52
C PRO A 590 7.68 3.47 13.72
N LEU A 591 6.39 3.24 13.75
CA LEU A 591 5.53 3.54 14.91
C LEU A 591 5.89 2.65 16.09
N ALA A 592 6.18 1.39 15.78
CA ALA A 592 6.75 0.43 16.70
C ALA A 592 7.71 -0.50 15.93
N ASP A 593 8.73 -0.94 16.62
CA ASP A 593 9.65 -1.98 16.16
C ASP A 593 9.80 -3.01 17.27
N GLY A 594 8.89 -3.98 17.28
CA GLY A 594 8.88 -5.05 18.27
C GLY A 594 10.16 -5.87 18.25
N PHE A 595 10.88 -5.92 17.14
CA PHE A 595 12.19 -6.59 17.04
C PHE A 595 13.25 -5.95 17.92
N ARG A 596 13.15 -4.65 18.21
CA ARG A 596 14.03 -3.92 19.15
C ARG A 596 13.31 -3.46 20.43
N ASN A 597 12.12 -3.96 20.73
CA ASN A 597 11.29 -3.49 21.86
C ASN A 597 11.06 -1.96 21.87
N PHE A 598 10.86 -1.38 20.67
CA PHE A 598 10.62 0.04 20.49
C PHE A 598 9.14 0.33 20.24
N SER A 599 8.62 1.38 20.86
CA SER A 599 7.35 2.02 20.51
C SER A 599 7.53 3.52 20.56
N LYS A 600 7.10 4.22 19.49
CA LYS A 600 7.22 5.69 19.39
C LYS A 600 6.35 6.39 20.42
N ASP A 601 5.12 5.86 20.60
CA ASP A 601 4.11 6.36 21.50
C ASP A 601 3.29 5.20 22.11
N ARG A 602 2.26 5.53 22.89
CA ARG A 602 1.26 4.55 23.31
C ARG A 602 0.14 4.51 22.29
N TYR A 603 -0.15 3.33 21.80
CA TYR A 603 -1.19 3.07 20.82
C TYR A 603 -2.34 2.26 21.42
N SER A 604 -3.55 2.41 20.86
CA SER A 604 -4.69 1.55 21.18
C SER A 604 -4.50 0.12 20.63
N VAL A 605 -3.73 0.00 19.53
CA VAL A 605 -3.35 -1.29 18.94
C VAL A 605 -2.28 -1.97 19.81
N LYS A 606 -2.50 -3.24 20.11
CA LYS A 606 -1.59 -4.04 20.96
C LYS A 606 -0.23 -4.24 20.28
N ALA A 607 0.85 -4.21 21.07
CA ALA A 607 2.22 -4.28 20.59
C ALA A 607 2.53 -5.53 19.74
N GLU A 608 1.94 -6.68 20.06
CA GLU A 608 2.08 -7.91 19.28
C GLU A 608 1.45 -7.83 17.89
N LYS A 609 0.39 -7.03 17.70
CA LYS A 609 -0.21 -6.79 16.40
C LYS A 609 0.67 -5.88 15.55
N LEU A 610 1.26 -4.85 16.14
CA LEU A 610 2.26 -3.98 15.48
C LEU A 610 3.53 -4.76 15.08
N LEU A 611 3.93 -5.74 15.90
CA LEU A 611 5.01 -6.66 15.54
C LEU A 611 4.65 -7.49 14.31
N LEU A 612 3.43 -8.02 14.25
CA LEU A 612 2.97 -8.84 13.13
C LEU A 612 2.90 -8.03 11.83
N ASP A 613 2.39 -6.79 11.89
CA ASP A 613 2.38 -5.86 10.78
C ASP A 613 3.79 -5.59 10.24
N LYS A 614 4.75 -5.30 11.14
CA LYS A 614 6.14 -5.11 10.78
C LYS A 614 6.77 -6.35 10.15
N ALA A 615 6.47 -7.53 10.69
CA ALA A 615 6.96 -8.80 10.15
C ALA A 615 6.43 -9.06 8.73
N GLN A 616 5.16 -8.75 8.48
CA GLN A 616 4.56 -8.88 7.16
C GLN A 616 5.19 -7.91 6.15
N LEU A 617 5.39 -6.63 6.51
CA LEU A 617 6.09 -5.66 5.68
C LEU A 617 7.53 -6.08 5.35
N LEU A 618 8.21 -6.79 6.25
CA LEU A 618 9.52 -7.40 6.02
C LEU A 618 9.43 -8.76 5.30
N THR A 619 8.25 -9.17 4.84
CA THR A 619 8.03 -10.45 4.15
C THR A 619 8.46 -11.69 4.95
N LEU A 620 8.40 -11.61 6.28
CA LEU A 620 8.84 -12.68 7.16
C LEU A 620 7.74 -13.73 7.36
N THR A 621 8.14 -14.98 7.42
CA THR A 621 7.30 -16.08 7.89
C THR A 621 7.27 -16.14 9.42
N ALA A 622 6.34 -16.89 10.00
CA ALA A 622 6.26 -17.04 11.46
C ALA A 622 7.54 -17.66 12.09
N PRO A 623 8.20 -18.67 11.50
CA PRO A 623 9.51 -19.12 11.96
C PRO A 623 10.60 -18.04 11.91
N GLU A 624 10.69 -17.27 10.80
CA GLU A 624 11.69 -16.19 10.65
C GLU A 624 11.44 -15.08 11.69
N LEU A 625 10.18 -14.68 11.89
CA LEU A 625 9.79 -13.75 12.96
C LEU A 625 10.26 -14.27 14.33
N THR A 626 10.03 -15.54 14.64
CA THR A 626 10.35 -16.16 15.92
C THR A 626 11.86 -16.14 16.19
N VAL A 627 12.69 -16.59 15.24
CA VAL A 627 14.15 -16.62 15.45
C VAL A 627 14.75 -15.23 15.53
N LEU A 628 14.22 -14.26 14.76
CA LEU A 628 14.71 -12.88 14.80
C LEU A 628 14.42 -12.23 16.15
N ILE A 629 13.23 -12.40 16.72
CA ILE A 629 12.92 -11.91 18.06
C ILE A 629 13.88 -12.51 19.08
N GLY A 630 13.96 -13.85 19.16
CA GLY A 630 14.82 -14.53 20.13
C GLY A 630 16.29 -14.11 20.00
N GLY A 631 16.79 -14.02 18.77
CA GLY A 631 18.20 -13.68 18.53
C GLY A 631 18.52 -12.21 18.83
N LEU A 632 17.69 -11.28 18.39
CA LEU A 632 17.92 -9.84 18.68
C LEU A 632 17.87 -9.56 20.17
N ARG A 633 17.05 -10.29 20.95
CA ARG A 633 17.01 -10.17 22.41
C ARG A 633 18.31 -10.62 23.04
N VAL A 634 18.79 -11.83 22.75
CA VAL A 634 20.02 -12.35 23.36
C VAL A 634 21.28 -11.59 22.88
N LEU A 635 21.23 -11.00 21.68
CA LEU A 635 22.29 -10.12 21.18
C LEU A 635 22.29 -8.75 21.85
N GLY A 636 21.24 -8.39 22.60
CA GLY A 636 21.13 -7.11 23.29
C GLY A 636 20.85 -5.92 22.35
N ALA A 637 20.11 -6.17 21.25
CA ALA A 637 19.81 -5.18 20.23
C ALA A 637 18.61 -4.29 20.56
N ASN A 638 18.08 -4.33 21.78
CA ASN A 638 16.94 -3.52 22.18
C ASN A 638 17.23 -2.02 22.12
N HIS A 639 16.24 -1.26 21.70
CA HIS A 639 16.27 0.19 21.69
C HIS A 639 16.56 0.75 23.09
N GLY A 640 17.43 1.76 23.16
CA GLY A 640 17.80 2.40 24.41
C GLY A 640 18.48 1.47 25.43
N GLY A 641 18.93 0.30 25.02
CA GLY A 641 19.58 -0.68 25.92
C GLY A 641 18.63 -1.35 26.92
N SER A 642 17.32 -1.35 26.65
CA SER A 642 16.30 -2.03 27.48
C SER A 642 16.67 -3.50 27.71
N LYS A 643 16.40 -3.99 28.94
CA LYS A 643 16.60 -5.38 29.32
C LYS A 643 15.36 -6.26 29.15
N ASP A 644 14.25 -5.68 28.74
CA ASP A 644 13.01 -6.43 28.53
C ASP A 644 13.19 -7.48 27.42
N GLY A 645 12.88 -8.73 27.70
CA GLY A 645 13.05 -9.85 26.77
C GLY A 645 14.48 -10.39 26.65
N VAL A 646 15.48 -9.78 27.31
CA VAL A 646 16.87 -10.28 27.33
C VAL A 646 16.95 -11.45 28.33
N PHE A 647 16.41 -12.62 27.91
CA PHE A 647 16.32 -13.81 28.77
C PHE A 647 17.58 -14.66 28.66
N THR A 648 18.71 -14.07 28.97
CA THR A 648 20.02 -14.77 28.97
C THR A 648 20.97 -14.12 29.96
N ASP A 649 21.84 -14.94 30.57
CA ASP A 649 22.94 -14.48 31.43
C ASP A 649 24.18 -14.10 30.61
N LYS A 650 24.18 -14.29 29.28
CA LYS A 650 25.29 -14.04 28.36
C LYS A 650 24.86 -13.14 27.20
N PRO A 651 24.46 -11.88 27.44
CA PRO A 651 24.11 -10.97 26.36
C PRO A 651 25.25 -10.81 25.35
N GLY A 652 24.93 -10.76 24.06
CA GLY A 652 25.89 -10.69 22.97
C GLY A 652 26.38 -12.03 22.44
N VAL A 653 25.88 -13.14 22.97
CA VAL A 653 26.07 -14.49 22.45
C VAL A 653 24.78 -14.99 21.81
N LEU A 654 24.84 -15.43 20.57
CA LEU A 654 23.65 -15.96 19.87
C LEU A 654 23.37 -17.38 20.35
N SER A 655 22.38 -17.51 21.22
CA SER A 655 21.95 -18.79 21.81
C SER A 655 20.43 -18.86 21.84
N ASN A 656 19.90 -20.07 22.04
CA ASN A 656 18.46 -20.30 22.19
C ASN A 656 17.92 -20.00 23.60
N ASP A 657 18.69 -19.28 24.43
CA ASP A 657 18.36 -18.97 25.83
C ASP A 657 17.01 -18.23 25.94
N PHE A 658 16.69 -17.33 24.98
CA PHE A 658 15.40 -16.64 25.00
C PHE A 658 14.24 -17.63 25.13
N PHE A 659 14.20 -18.66 24.31
CA PHE A 659 13.11 -19.64 24.30
C PHE A 659 13.15 -20.54 25.53
N ARG A 660 14.31 -20.99 25.93
CA ARG A 660 14.49 -21.85 27.11
C ARG A 660 14.02 -21.14 28.39
N ASN A 661 14.39 -19.87 28.55
CA ASN A 661 14.06 -19.11 29.74
C ASN A 661 12.61 -18.57 29.71
N LEU A 662 12.07 -18.24 28.54
CA LEU A 662 10.65 -17.88 28.38
C LEU A 662 9.73 -19.04 28.80
N LEU A 663 10.07 -20.27 28.43
CA LEU A 663 9.29 -21.47 28.65
C LEU A 663 9.66 -22.19 29.96
N ASP A 664 10.58 -21.65 30.77
CA ASP A 664 11.02 -22.24 32.04
C ASP A 664 9.85 -22.29 33.04
N MET A 665 9.43 -23.51 33.40
CA MET A 665 8.35 -23.76 34.36
C MET A 665 8.71 -23.27 35.78
N GLY A 666 9.96 -23.01 36.09
CA GLY A 666 10.44 -22.41 37.32
C GLY A 666 10.12 -20.92 37.46
N VAL A 667 9.68 -20.29 36.37
CA VAL A 667 9.37 -18.86 36.29
C VAL A 667 7.85 -18.64 36.24
N GLU A 668 7.36 -17.68 37.01
CA GLU A 668 5.99 -17.18 36.97
C GLU A 668 5.98 -15.76 36.46
N TRP A 669 5.20 -15.50 35.43
CA TRP A 669 5.06 -14.17 34.84
C TRP A 669 3.93 -13.37 35.48
N LYS A 670 4.21 -12.12 35.87
CA LYS A 670 3.20 -11.20 36.46
C LYS A 670 3.27 -9.86 35.76
N PRO A 671 2.13 -9.24 35.41
CA PRO A 671 2.11 -7.90 34.88
C PRO A 671 2.60 -6.90 35.96
N THR A 672 3.33 -5.86 35.51
CA THR A 672 3.84 -4.78 36.36
C THR A 672 3.01 -3.51 36.25
N SER A 673 2.08 -3.45 35.29
CA SER A 673 1.22 -2.30 35.02
C SER A 673 -0.19 -2.74 34.67
N ALA A 674 -1.17 -1.86 34.88
CA ALA A 674 -2.58 -2.14 34.63
C ALA A 674 -2.90 -2.34 33.12
N ASP A 675 -2.08 -1.78 32.23
CA ASP A 675 -2.19 -1.93 30.78
C ASP A 675 -1.61 -3.26 30.26
N ASN A 676 -0.99 -4.06 31.15
CA ASN A 676 -0.35 -5.33 30.81
C ASN A 676 0.69 -5.22 29.67
N GLU A 677 1.43 -4.11 29.56
CA GLU A 677 2.46 -3.91 28.55
C GLU A 677 3.84 -4.46 29.00
N ARG A 678 4.09 -4.54 30.32
CA ARG A 678 5.34 -5.06 30.87
C ARG A 678 5.09 -6.09 31.95
N PHE A 679 6.01 -7.06 32.07
CA PHE A 679 5.91 -8.21 32.95
C PHE A 679 7.23 -8.49 33.68
N GLU A 680 7.12 -9.05 34.87
CA GLU A 680 8.23 -9.64 35.60
C GLU A 680 8.10 -11.16 35.64
N GLY A 681 9.17 -11.85 35.23
CA GLY A 681 9.36 -13.28 35.43
C GLY A 681 10.00 -13.53 36.80
N ARG A 682 9.26 -14.14 37.70
CA ARG A 682 9.70 -14.41 39.09
C ARG A 682 9.97 -15.88 39.30
N ASP A 683 11.05 -16.18 40.01
CA ASP A 683 11.31 -17.53 40.47
C ASP A 683 10.18 -18.02 41.37
N ARG A 684 9.58 -19.16 41.07
CA ARG A 684 8.39 -19.68 41.79
C ARG A 684 8.69 -20.03 43.23
N LYS A 685 9.95 -20.37 43.58
CA LYS A 685 10.31 -20.80 44.95
C LYS A 685 10.66 -19.62 45.82
N THR A 686 11.38 -18.67 45.28
CA THR A 686 11.95 -17.52 46.05
C THR A 686 11.15 -16.23 45.86
N GLY A 687 10.34 -16.12 44.84
CA GLY A 687 9.63 -14.90 44.49
C GLY A 687 10.53 -13.79 43.87
N ALA A 688 11.83 -14.05 43.75
CA ALA A 688 12.80 -13.06 43.22
C ALA A 688 12.54 -12.81 41.72
N VAL A 689 12.67 -11.56 41.30
CA VAL A 689 12.60 -11.21 39.87
C VAL A 689 13.85 -11.75 39.18
N LYS A 690 13.63 -12.58 38.16
CA LYS A 690 14.68 -13.17 37.34
C LYS A 690 14.78 -12.46 35.97
N TRP A 691 13.63 -12.14 35.37
CA TRP A 691 13.55 -11.53 34.05
C TRP A 691 12.50 -10.40 34.02
N THR A 692 12.65 -9.50 33.06
CA THR A 692 11.60 -8.56 32.67
C THR A 692 11.30 -8.74 31.19
N GLY A 693 10.04 -8.56 30.79
CA GLY A 693 9.63 -8.71 29.40
C GLY A 693 8.46 -7.82 29.03
N SER A 694 8.28 -7.60 27.74
CA SER A 694 7.14 -6.91 27.14
C SER A 694 6.08 -7.89 26.64
N ARG A 695 4.93 -7.37 26.22
CA ARG A 695 3.91 -8.16 25.51
C ARG A 695 4.49 -8.87 24.29
N VAL A 696 5.37 -8.17 23.54
CA VAL A 696 6.04 -8.71 22.35
C VAL A 696 6.88 -9.95 22.69
N ASP A 697 7.47 -10.00 23.89
CA ASP A 697 8.27 -11.15 24.31
C ASP A 697 7.37 -12.31 24.75
N LEU A 698 6.34 -12.01 25.55
CA LEU A 698 5.50 -13.03 26.15
C LEU A 698 4.53 -13.69 25.17
N VAL A 699 4.19 -13.05 24.06
CA VAL A 699 3.32 -13.66 23.05
C VAL A 699 3.90 -14.96 22.48
N PHE A 700 5.24 -15.10 22.45
CA PHE A 700 5.93 -16.32 22.00
C PHE A 700 5.79 -17.49 22.96
N GLY A 701 5.37 -17.25 24.21
CA GLY A 701 5.01 -18.30 25.17
C GLY A 701 3.50 -18.50 25.32
N SER A 702 2.68 -17.52 24.91
CA SER A 702 1.21 -17.55 25.12
C SER A 702 0.42 -17.91 23.88
N HIS A 703 0.77 -17.40 22.70
CA HIS A 703 0.07 -17.72 21.45
C HIS A 703 0.44 -19.15 20.99
N ALA A 704 -0.55 -20.01 20.77
CA ALA A 704 -0.35 -21.44 20.55
C ALA A 704 0.66 -21.78 19.43
N GLN A 705 0.57 -21.11 18.28
CA GLN A 705 1.46 -21.35 17.14
C GLN A 705 2.87 -20.80 17.41
N LEU A 706 3.00 -19.59 17.95
CA LEU A 706 4.32 -19.01 18.28
C LEU A 706 5.00 -19.80 19.40
N ARG A 707 4.23 -20.31 20.39
CA ARG A 707 4.75 -21.20 21.42
C ARG A 707 5.26 -22.51 20.84
N ALA A 708 4.53 -23.13 19.92
CA ALA A 708 4.99 -24.35 19.24
C ALA A 708 6.33 -24.14 18.52
N LEU A 709 6.52 -22.99 17.86
CA LEU A 709 7.81 -22.62 17.25
C LEU A 709 8.88 -22.39 18.32
N SER A 710 8.54 -21.71 19.41
CA SER A 710 9.45 -21.46 20.55
C SER A 710 9.90 -22.76 21.21
N GLU A 711 9.02 -23.78 21.31
CA GLU A 711 9.35 -25.10 21.82
C GLU A 711 10.36 -25.85 20.93
N VAL A 712 10.26 -25.70 19.60
CA VAL A 712 11.27 -26.27 18.67
C VAL A 712 12.65 -25.69 18.96
N TYR A 713 12.75 -24.38 19.07
CA TYR A 713 14.04 -23.71 19.30
C TYR A 713 14.52 -23.82 20.76
N GLY A 714 13.61 -23.93 21.73
CA GLY A 714 13.92 -24.09 23.14
C GLY A 714 14.32 -25.51 23.56
N SER A 715 14.20 -26.49 22.68
CA SER A 715 14.60 -27.89 22.91
C SER A 715 16.09 -27.98 23.17
N SER A 716 16.52 -29.05 23.87
CA SER A 716 17.93 -29.25 24.25
C SER A 716 18.89 -29.36 23.07
N ASP A 717 18.40 -29.83 21.93
CA ASP A 717 19.10 -29.96 20.64
C ASP A 717 18.76 -28.81 19.66
N GLY A 718 17.94 -27.83 20.07
CA GLY A 718 17.41 -26.76 19.22
C GLY A 718 18.42 -25.64 18.90
N ASN A 719 19.53 -25.53 19.64
CA ASN A 719 20.44 -24.38 19.52
C ASN A 719 21.05 -24.23 18.12
N ASP A 720 21.60 -25.29 17.55
CA ASP A 720 22.27 -25.21 16.26
C ASP A 720 21.28 -24.89 15.11
N LYS A 721 20.07 -25.43 15.21
CA LYS A 721 18.99 -25.08 14.28
C LYS A 721 18.62 -23.60 14.43
N PHE A 722 18.43 -23.12 15.65
CA PHE A 722 18.12 -21.72 15.94
C PHE A 722 19.18 -20.78 15.34
N VAL A 723 20.46 -21.05 15.58
CA VAL A 723 21.56 -20.21 15.07
C VAL A 723 21.55 -20.15 13.54
N ARG A 724 21.38 -21.28 12.85
CA ARG A 724 21.32 -21.32 11.39
C ARG A 724 20.09 -20.58 10.84
N ASP A 725 18.93 -20.82 11.43
CA ASP A 725 17.67 -20.20 10.99
C ASP A 725 17.69 -18.67 11.26
N PHE A 726 18.28 -18.23 12.39
CA PHE A 726 18.50 -16.83 12.67
C PHE A 726 19.40 -16.17 11.61
N VAL A 727 20.55 -16.78 11.28
CA VAL A 727 21.47 -16.23 10.28
C VAL A 727 20.81 -16.16 8.91
N ALA A 728 19.99 -17.13 8.54
CA ALA A 728 19.24 -17.12 7.29
C ALA A 728 18.20 -15.97 7.26
N ALA A 729 17.40 -15.82 8.33
CA ALA A 729 16.41 -14.76 8.44
C ALA A 729 17.06 -13.36 8.53
N TRP A 730 18.17 -13.23 9.27
CA TRP A 730 18.97 -12.01 9.32
C TRP A 730 19.47 -11.61 7.93
N SER A 731 20.10 -12.53 7.21
CA SER A 731 20.63 -12.29 5.86
C SER A 731 19.51 -11.88 4.90
N LYS A 732 18.32 -12.51 5.00
CA LYS A 732 17.15 -12.13 4.22
C LYS A 732 16.80 -10.65 4.46
N VAL A 733 16.68 -10.22 5.72
CA VAL A 733 16.32 -8.81 6.03
C VAL A 733 17.39 -7.84 5.51
N MET A 734 18.67 -8.17 5.66
CA MET A 734 19.76 -7.33 5.17
C MET A 734 19.78 -7.17 3.63
N GLU A 735 19.08 -8.03 2.89
CA GLU A 735 19.09 -8.07 1.43
C GLU A 735 17.72 -7.82 0.77
N LEU A 736 16.69 -7.47 1.52
CA LEU A 736 15.34 -7.28 0.97
C LEU A 736 15.27 -6.22 -0.14
N ASP A 737 16.10 -5.21 -0.08
CA ASP A 737 16.17 -4.10 -1.05
C ASP A 737 17.16 -4.33 -2.20
N ARG A 738 17.76 -5.52 -2.30
CA ARG A 738 18.80 -5.84 -3.28
C ARG A 738 18.22 -6.41 -4.57
N PHE A 739 17.48 -5.59 -5.30
CA PHE A 739 16.90 -5.93 -6.62
C PHE A 739 17.94 -6.01 -7.75
N ASP A 740 19.13 -5.54 -7.50
CA ASP A 740 20.28 -5.59 -8.40
C ASP A 740 20.97 -6.98 -8.45
N LEU A 741 20.66 -7.86 -7.52
CA LEU A 741 21.27 -9.19 -7.39
C LEU A 741 20.47 -10.31 -8.07
N LYS A 742 19.42 -9.99 -8.80
CA LYS A 742 18.53 -10.96 -9.47
C LYS A 742 18.88 -11.15 -10.93
#